data_7026b22941767c378fe3709e9094c838
#
_entry.id   7026b22941767c378fe3709e9094c838
#
_cell.length_a   1.000
_cell.length_b   1.000
_cell.length_c   1.000
_cell.angle_alpha   90.00
_cell.angle_beta   90.00
_cell.angle_gamma   90.00
#
_symmetry.space_group_name_H-M   'P 1'
#
loop_
_entity.id
_entity.type
_entity.pdbx_description
1 polymer ?
#
loop_
_entity_poly.entity_id
_entity_poly.type
_entity_poly.pdbx_seq_one_letter_code
_entity_poly.pdbx_strand_id
1 'polypeptide(L)'
;MKSLFKNSWKHLLVIILFIVAALAFFYPVLKGKTIYQSDIVQYTGMAKSQNDFRASQGEEPYWTNSAFGGMPTYQLGANYPYNFIKEIDRQLRFLPRPADYLFLYFIGMYILLLCFKVNYKLAFLGALAFGFSTYLIIILGVGHNAKAHAIAYFPIVISGMVLVFRQKLFWGNLLFCVGLAFELMTNHFQMTYYLMLLCFVMVIVYAVNAYKNKQLKSYFKAAISFIPAIILAVLLNMTNLLATQEYADFSTRGDTGLTIEPNGTEKVKSGLDYDYITEYSYGVMETFNLFIPRFMGGSSSESLGKDSEVYKEIIQLGASPVQALEFSQNLPTYWGDQTFIGAPAYIGASILFLFVLALFLIKGKTKWWIVAGSILALLLSWGDNFSLLTKFFVDVVPFYDKFRAVSSIQVIIEFCVPVLGILGLSKFLSSKVSYELKWNALKKTTLTLGGLSLLFLLLKSMLFDFSGTSDSMFLEQYGAKFVRALKEDRKAMFTADTIRSLVFVLLLASALYLYLKKNLKQPMLLGLVGIFILVDLIGVNSRYVNENDFVPASVMERPFQPTQADRDILTDDSHYRVYDLTSNPLNSARASYFHKSIGGYHAAKPGRTQELFDFYIYQGKQSILNMLNVKYFIFDDEGQPKAQPNPDHLGNAWFVDQLIPVENANQAILALDTINPRSTAIVESNQFSKSAKTYDVQSSDKIQLESYSENELTYSYTIEGERLALFSEIYYPQGWKVSIDGEEVTHFRANYVLRALELPAGKHQITFSFQPDVVKFGGRVSLASFIILVLVMVGGIIYRLKYKQIQQ
;
A
#
# COMPACT_ATOMS: atom_id res chain seq x y z
N MET A 1 -0.84 -33.36 29.62
CA MET A 1 -0.69 -33.53 28.18
C MET A 1 -1.95 -34.08 27.50
N LYS A 2 -2.55 -35.18 27.91
CA LYS A 2 -3.76 -35.74 27.23
C LYS A 2 -4.96 -34.79 27.11
N SER A 3 -5.23 -33.87 28.06
CA SER A 3 -6.34 -32.90 27.97
C SER A 3 -6.04 -31.72 27.04
N LEU A 4 -4.78 -31.33 26.87
CA LEU A 4 -4.36 -30.31 25.88
C LEU A 4 -4.49 -30.86 24.45
N PHE A 5 -4.08 -32.10 24.21
CA PHE A 5 -4.22 -32.76 22.90
C PHE A 5 -5.69 -32.93 22.48
N LYS A 6 -6.61 -33.26 23.45
CA LYS A 6 -8.03 -33.52 23.19
C LYS A 6 -8.81 -32.34 22.63
N ASN A 7 -8.32 -31.09 22.77
CA ASN A 7 -8.96 -29.90 22.20
C ASN A 7 -8.16 -29.26 21.04
N SER A 8 -6.86 -29.53 20.95
CA SER A 8 -5.99 -28.88 19.94
C SER A 8 -6.29 -29.33 18.51
N TRP A 9 -6.75 -30.58 18.32
CA TRP A 9 -7.07 -31.10 16.98
C TRP A 9 -8.14 -30.30 16.25
N LYS A 10 -9.10 -29.68 16.99
CA LYS A 10 -10.15 -28.83 16.41
C LYS A 10 -9.58 -27.56 15.78
N HIS A 11 -8.59 -26.97 16.42
CA HIS A 11 -7.91 -25.79 15.91
C HIS A 11 -6.98 -26.15 14.74
N LEU A 12 -6.33 -27.31 14.80
CA LEU A 12 -5.53 -27.84 13.68
C LEU A 12 -6.41 -28.09 12.45
N LEU A 13 -7.58 -28.70 12.62
CA LEU A 13 -8.55 -28.88 11.53
C LEU A 13 -8.96 -27.55 10.92
N VAL A 14 -9.22 -26.51 11.75
CA VAL A 14 -9.57 -25.17 11.26
C VAL A 14 -8.41 -24.58 10.45
N ILE A 15 -7.16 -24.73 10.89
CA ILE A 15 -5.98 -24.25 10.14
C ILE A 15 -5.89 -24.95 8.79
N ILE A 16 -6.06 -26.27 8.75
CA ILE A 16 -6.07 -27.03 7.49
C ILE A 16 -7.21 -26.54 6.57
N LEU A 17 -8.40 -26.29 7.11
CA LEU A 17 -9.51 -25.76 6.32
C LEU A 17 -9.22 -24.35 5.78
N PHE A 18 -8.48 -23.50 6.49
CA PHE A 18 -8.05 -22.20 5.98
C PHE A 18 -7.03 -22.33 4.84
N ILE A 19 -6.09 -23.26 4.96
CA ILE A 19 -5.15 -23.59 3.88
C ILE A 19 -5.91 -24.03 2.63
N VAL A 20 -6.84 -24.98 2.81
CA VAL A 20 -7.68 -25.48 1.71
C VAL A 20 -8.52 -24.36 1.10
N ALA A 21 -9.15 -23.50 1.90
CA ALA A 21 -9.96 -22.38 1.41
C ALA A 21 -9.13 -21.35 0.62
N ALA A 22 -7.93 -21.01 1.10
CA ALA A 22 -7.03 -20.09 0.42
C ALA A 22 -6.52 -20.66 -0.92
N LEU A 23 -6.09 -21.93 -0.93
CA LEU A 23 -5.61 -22.58 -2.15
C LEU A 23 -6.74 -22.90 -3.13
N ALA A 24 -7.95 -23.20 -2.64
CA ALA A 24 -9.11 -23.44 -3.51
C ALA A 24 -9.57 -22.18 -4.23
N PHE A 25 -9.55 -21.03 -3.55
CA PHE A 25 -9.89 -19.75 -4.19
C PHE A 25 -8.82 -19.33 -5.22
N PHE A 26 -7.56 -19.43 -4.87
CA PHE A 26 -6.43 -19.12 -5.73
C PHE A 26 -5.83 -20.37 -6.40
N TYR A 27 -6.67 -21.33 -6.80
CA TYR A 27 -6.22 -22.64 -7.32
C TYR A 27 -5.24 -22.60 -8.49
N PRO A 28 -5.21 -21.56 -9.36
CA PRO A 28 -4.21 -21.53 -10.45
C PRO A 28 -2.76 -21.54 -9.94
N VAL A 29 -2.50 -21.11 -8.68
CA VAL A 29 -1.15 -21.17 -8.10
C VAL A 29 -0.65 -22.62 -7.95
N LEU A 30 -1.55 -23.58 -7.79
CA LEU A 30 -1.23 -25.01 -7.73
C LEU A 30 -0.82 -25.59 -9.10
N LYS A 31 -1.14 -24.86 -10.18
CA LYS A 31 -0.72 -25.17 -11.58
C LYS A 31 0.56 -24.44 -11.98
N GLY A 32 1.28 -23.83 -11.06
CA GLY A 32 2.48 -23.03 -11.32
C GLY A 32 2.23 -21.67 -11.98
N LYS A 33 0.96 -21.20 -11.96
CA LYS A 33 0.63 -19.84 -12.40
C LYS A 33 0.72 -18.86 -11.23
N THR A 34 0.94 -17.59 -11.57
CA THR A 34 0.90 -16.48 -10.61
C THR A 34 -0.11 -15.43 -11.07
N ILE A 35 -0.71 -14.70 -10.12
CA ILE A 35 -1.61 -13.60 -10.48
C ILE A 35 -0.81 -12.47 -11.11
N TYR A 36 -1.34 -11.88 -12.20
CA TYR A 36 -0.73 -10.69 -12.80
C TYR A 36 -1.00 -9.47 -11.92
N GLN A 37 0.05 -8.83 -11.46
CA GLN A 37 -0.02 -7.67 -10.59
C GLN A 37 0.85 -6.56 -11.17
N SER A 38 0.24 -5.50 -11.70
CA SER A 38 0.94 -4.39 -12.34
C SER A 38 1.98 -3.73 -11.42
N ASP A 39 1.64 -3.51 -10.14
CA ASP A 39 2.58 -2.95 -9.16
C ASP A 39 3.80 -3.86 -8.93
N ILE A 40 3.62 -5.18 -8.99
CA ILE A 40 4.74 -6.13 -8.84
C ILE A 40 5.61 -6.17 -10.09
N VAL A 41 5.02 -6.02 -11.27
CA VAL A 41 5.77 -5.83 -12.54
C VAL A 41 6.70 -4.62 -12.42
N GLN A 42 6.16 -3.48 -11.99
CA GLN A 42 6.94 -2.26 -11.79
C GLN A 42 7.99 -2.43 -10.68
N TYR A 43 7.62 -3.03 -9.56
CA TYR A 43 8.58 -3.34 -8.49
C TYR A 43 9.73 -4.24 -8.98
N THR A 44 9.44 -5.26 -9.78
CA THR A 44 10.46 -6.15 -10.36
C THR A 44 11.43 -5.37 -11.24
N GLY A 45 10.92 -4.41 -12.03
CA GLY A 45 11.77 -3.53 -12.82
C GLY A 45 12.70 -2.67 -11.98
N MET A 46 12.15 -2.00 -10.96
CA MET A 46 12.91 -1.14 -10.06
C MET A 46 13.95 -1.90 -9.23
N ALA A 47 13.63 -3.11 -8.78
CA ALA A 47 14.47 -3.90 -7.87
C ALA A 47 15.47 -4.82 -8.60
N LYS A 48 15.48 -4.85 -9.95
CA LYS A 48 16.30 -5.82 -10.68
C LYS A 48 17.80 -5.66 -10.42
N SER A 49 18.35 -4.43 -10.55
CA SER A 49 19.77 -4.15 -10.30
C SER A 49 20.20 -4.58 -8.89
N GLN A 50 19.38 -4.23 -7.88
CA GLN A 50 19.58 -4.64 -6.48
C GLN A 50 19.56 -6.17 -6.31
N ASN A 51 18.63 -6.87 -6.97
CA ASN A 51 18.52 -8.32 -6.88
C ASN A 51 19.70 -9.03 -7.56
N ASP A 52 20.12 -8.52 -8.71
CA ASP A 52 21.27 -9.04 -9.47
C ASP A 52 22.58 -8.85 -8.66
N PHE A 53 22.78 -7.66 -8.06
CA PHE A 53 23.90 -7.39 -7.18
C PHE A 53 23.93 -8.35 -5.98
N ARG A 54 22.81 -8.53 -5.31
CA ARG A 54 22.68 -9.44 -4.18
C ARG A 54 23.00 -10.89 -4.57
N ALA A 55 22.54 -11.31 -5.76
CA ALA A 55 22.77 -12.65 -6.26
C ALA A 55 24.23 -12.89 -6.65
N SER A 56 24.93 -11.87 -7.18
CA SER A 56 26.32 -11.98 -7.65
C SER A 56 27.36 -11.76 -6.55
N GLN A 57 27.12 -10.81 -5.63
CA GLN A 57 28.07 -10.41 -4.59
C GLN A 57 27.77 -11.01 -3.21
N GLY A 58 26.54 -11.48 -2.96
CA GLY A 58 26.12 -11.98 -1.65
C GLY A 58 25.93 -10.89 -0.60
N GLU A 59 26.01 -9.61 -0.99
CA GLU A 59 25.88 -8.44 -0.14
C GLU A 59 24.58 -7.68 -0.45
N GLU A 60 24.12 -6.87 0.50
CA GLU A 60 22.94 -6.02 0.31
C GLU A 60 23.35 -4.65 -0.24
N PRO A 61 22.87 -4.24 -1.42
CA PRO A 61 23.06 -2.89 -1.91
C PRO A 61 22.01 -1.97 -1.28
N TYR A 62 22.47 -0.93 -0.57
CA TYR A 62 21.59 0.08 0.01
C TYR A 62 21.38 1.29 -0.89
N TRP A 63 22.04 1.35 -2.04
CA TRP A 63 21.89 2.35 -3.09
C TRP A 63 21.62 1.68 -4.43
N THR A 64 20.89 2.36 -5.35
CA THR A 64 20.74 1.97 -6.75
C THR A 64 20.79 3.18 -7.65
N ASN A 65 21.41 3.04 -8.81
CA ASN A 65 21.40 4.03 -9.90
C ASN A 65 20.45 3.63 -11.04
N SER A 66 19.75 2.50 -10.91
CA SER A 66 18.81 2.05 -11.95
C SER A 66 17.53 2.88 -12.00
N ALA A 67 17.26 3.73 -11.00
CA ALA A 67 16.04 4.51 -10.91
C ALA A 67 16.29 5.94 -10.45
N PHE A 68 15.57 6.91 -11.03
CA PHE A 68 15.57 8.33 -10.69
C PHE A 68 16.98 8.97 -10.67
N GLY A 69 17.91 8.38 -11.43
CA GLY A 69 19.31 8.78 -11.44
C GLY A 69 20.11 8.38 -10.19
N GLY A 70 19.46 7.84 -9.17
CA GLY A 70 20.05 7.38 -7.93
C GLY A 70 19.16 7.58 -6.72
N MET A 71 18.95 6.49 -5.95
CA MET A 71 18.16 6.52 -4.70
C MET A 71 18.56 5.41 -3.75
N PRO A 72 18.30 5.56 -2.43
CA PRO A 72 18.43 4.45 -1.49
C PRO A 72 17.42 3.34 -1.81
N THR A 73 17.84 2.08 -1.60
CA THR A 73 16.99 0.89 -1.84
C THR A 73 15.99 0.62 -0.72
N TYR A 74 15.92 1.46 0.30
CA TYR A 74 15.11 1.28 1.51
C TYR A 74 13.64 0.95 1.24
N GLN A 75 13.08 1.55 0.20
CA GLN A 75 11.70 1.31 -0.23
C GLN A 75 11.57 0.31 -1.41
N LEU A 76 12.69 -0.26 -1.85
CA LEU A 76 12.75 -1.26 -2.92
C LEU A 76 12.97 -2.69 -2.39
N GLY A 77 12.59 -2.94 -1.13
CA GLY A 77 12.69 -4.26 -0.52
C GLY A 77 14.06 -4.63 0.04
N ALA A 78 14.87 -3.65 0.45
CA ALA A 78 16.14 -3.87 1.12
C ALA A 78 16.04 -4.85 2.29
N ASN A 79 17.05 -5.70 2.44
CA ASN A 79 17.15 -6.60 3.58
C ASN A 79 18.04 -5.97 4.64
N TYR A 80 17.53 -5.90 5.85
CA TYR A 80 18.26 -5.34 6.98
C TYR A 80 18.81 -6.43 7.88
N PRO A 81 20.02 -6.24 8.47
CA PRO A 81 20.57 -7.18 9.42
C PRO A 81 19.66 -7.29 10.64
N TYR A 82 19.56 -8.51 11.20
CA TYR A 82 18.81 -8.80 12.44
C TYR A 82 17.31 -8.51 12.38
N ASN A 83 16.71 -8.44 11.19
CA ASN A 83 15.27 -8.28 11.03
C ASN A 83 14.54 -9.62 11.21
N PHE A 84 14.62 -10.20 12.42
CA PHE A 84 14.03 -11.50 12.75
C PHE A 84 12.50 -11.49 12.65
N ILE A 85 11.86 -10.34 12.82
CA ILE A 85 10.39 -10.20 12.65
C ILE A 85 10.00 -10.51 11.20
N LYS A 86 10.75 -9.96 10.21
CA LYS A 86 10.55 -10.27 8.77
C LYS A 86 10.80 -11.76 8.47
N GLU A 87 11.79 -12.37 9.10
CA GLU A 87 12.08 -13.79 8.92
C GLU A 87 10.97 -14.69 9.45
N ILE A 88 10.45 -14.39 10.65
CA ILE A 88 9.32 -15.14 11.23
C ILE A 88 8.08 -14.96 10.36
N ASP A 89 7.78 -13.74 9.90
CA ASP A 89 6.68 -13.45 8.98
C ASP A 89 6.80 -14.28 7.69
N ARG A 90 7.99 -14.35 7.10
CA ARG A 90 8.23 -15.14 5.89
C ARG A 90 7.87 -16.63 6.09
N GLN A 91 8.16 -17.18 7.28
CA GLN A 91 7.76 -18.54 7.61
C GLN A 91 6.25 -18.70 7.82
N LEU A 92 5.55 -17.67 8.31
CA LEU A 92 4.10 -17.68 8.43
C LEU A 92 3.40 -17.63 7.06
N ARG A 93 4.04 -17.01 6.07
CA ARG A 93 3.56 -16.89 4.69
C ARG A 93 4.12 -18.02 3.80
N PHE A 94 3.98 -19.27 4.22
CA PHE A 94 4.52 -20.45 3.53
C PHE A 94 3.73 -20.89 2.31
N LEU A 95 2.52 -20.35 2.10
CA LEU A 95 1.71 -20.63 0.92
C LEU A 95 2.16 -19.78 -0.28
N PRO A 96 1.93 -20.26 -1.52
CA PRO A 96 2.18 -19.44 -2.70
C PRO A 96 1.29 -18.18 -2.71
N ARG A 97 1.86 -17.06 -3.19
CA ARG A 97 1.16 -15.79 -3.31
C ARG A 97 0.08 -15.84 -4.41
N PRO A 98 -1.13 -15.27 -4.15
CA PRO A 98 -1.57 -14.46 -3.00
C PRO A 98 -2.30 -15.27 -1.91
N ALA A 99 -2.33 -16.59 -1.99
CA ALA A 99 -2.99 -17.45 -0.99
C ALA A 99 -2.38 -17.31 0.41
N ASP A 100 -1.10 -16.93 0.52
CA ASP A 100 -0.40 -16.63 1.78
C ASP A 100 -1.07 -15.49 2.57
N TYR A 101 -1.41 -14.39 1.91
CA TYR A 101 -2.09 -13.26 2.56
C TYR A 101 -3.52 -13.60 2.95
N LEU A 102 -4.26 -14.30 2.10
CA LEU A 102 -5.62 -14.74 2.42
C LEU A 102 -5.62 -15.67 3.64
N PHE A 103 -4.64 -16.56 3.75
CA PHE A 103 -4.45 -17.41 4.92
C PHE A 103 -4.17 -16.58 6.19
N LEU A 104 -3.33 -15.53 6.10
CA LEU A 104 -3.07 -14.63 7.23
C LEU A 104 -4.33 -13.89 7.69
N TYR A 105 -5.18 -13.43 6.76
CA TYR A 105 -6.46 -12.83 7.11
C TYR A 105 -7.33 -13.78 7.94
N PHE A 106 -7.43 -15.04 7.51
CA PHE A 106 -8.20 -16.03 8.24
C PHE A 106 -7.64 -16.29 9.63
N ILE A 107 -6.35 -16.53 9.75
CA ILE A 107 -5.70 -16.82 11.04
C ILE A 107 -5.80 -15.63 12.00
N GLY A 108 -5.53 -14.42 11.53
CA GLY A 108 -5.62 -13.21 12.34
C GLY A 108 -7.02 -13.04 12.94
N MET A 109 -8.06 -13.06 12.10
CA MET A 109 -9.45 -12.89 12.52
C MET A 109 -9.92 -14.05 13.42
N TYR A 110 -9.49 -15.28 13.14
CA TYR A 110 -9.80 -16.44 13.97
C TYR A 110 -9.26 -16.27 15.40
N ILE A 111 -8.00 -15.82 15.55
CA ILE A 111 -7.38 -15.54 16.85
C ILE A 111 -8.17 -14.46 17.59
N LEU A 112 -8.54 -13.36 16.90
CA LEU A 112 -9.33 -12.28 17.50
C LEU A 112 -10.66 -12.78 18.07
N LEU A 113 -11.41 -13.56 17.29
CA LEU A 113 -12.71 -14.07 17.72
C LEU A 113 -12.58 -15.06 18.88
N LEU A 114 -11.51 -15.87 18.91
CA LEU A 114 -11.19 -16.69 20.09
C LEU A 114 -10.85 -15.83 21.31
N CYS A 115 -10.14 -14.70 21.15
CA CYS A 115 -9.89 -13.73 22.21
C CYS A 115 -11.19 -13.10 22.73
N PHE A 116 -12.23 -12.98 21.93
CA PHE A 116 -13.58 -12.62 22.34
C PHE A 116 -14.35 -13.77 23.01
N LYS A 117 -13.76 -14.96 23.15
CA LYS A 117 -14.37 -16.19 23.66
C LYS A 117 -15.52 -16.70 22.76
N VAL A 118 -15.47 -16.43 21.49
CA VAL A 118 -16.38 -17.03 20.50
C VAL A 118 -16.02 -18.49 20.30
N ASN A 119 -17.03 -19.34 20.10
CA ASN A 119 -16.80 -20.76 19.78
C ASN A 119 -16.01 -20.90 18.47
N TYR A 120 -15.08 -21.88 18.41
CA TYR A 120 -14.19 -22.08 17.27
C TYR A 120 -14.91 -22.23 15.91
N LYS A 121 -16.12 -22.81 15.88
CA LYS A 121 -16.92 -22.92 14.64
C LYS A 121 -17.42 -21.56 14.15
N LEU A 122 -17.86 -20.70 15.05
CA LEU A 122 -18.27 -19.34 14.73
C LEU A 122 -17.06 -18.46 14.40
N ALA A 123 -15.94 -18.67 15.10
CA ALA A 123 -14.69 -17.99 14.80
C ALA A 123 -14.18 -18.36 13.39
N PHE A 124 -14.35 -19.62 12.96
CA PHE A 124 -14.05 -20.05 11.60
C PHE A 124 -14.92 -19.31 10.57
N LEU A 125 -16.24 -19.21 10.76
CA LEU A 125 -17.13 -18.48 9.86
C LEU A 125 -16.77 -16.99 9.78
N GLY A 126 -16.44 -16.37 10.91
CA GLY A 126 -16.03 -14.97 10.94
C GLY A 126 -14.68 -14.71 10.27
N ALA A 127 -13.77 -15.67 10.35
CA ALA A 127 -12.51 -15.61 9.63
C ALA A 127 -12.72 -15.65 8.12
N LEU A 128 -13.56 -16.55 7.62
CA LEU A 128 -13.93 -16.62 6.20
C LEU A 128 -14.64 -15.34 5.75
N ALA A 129 -15.56 -14.80 6.57
CA ALA A 129 -16.27 -13.57 6.26
C ALA A 129 -15.34 -12.36 6.11
N PHE A 130 -14.31 -12.26 6.96
CA PHE A 130 -13.31 -11.19 6.85
C PHE A 130 -12.40 -11.40 5.65
N GLY A 131 -11.77 -12.58 5.53
CA GLY A 131 -10.76 -12.79 4.49
C GLY A 131 -11.33 -12.79 3.07
N PHE A 132 -12.59 -13.18 2.89
CA PHE A 132 -13.29 -13.09 1.60
C PHE A 132 -14.04 -11.76 1.39
N SER A 133 -13.93 -10.78 2.28
CA SER A 133 -14.42 -9.43 2.01
C SER A 133 -13.84 -8.91 0.70
N THR A 134 -14.66 -8.39 -0.20
CA THR A 134 -14.27 -8.15 -1.58
C THR A 134 -13.12 -7.15 -1.70
N TYR A 135 -13.10 -6.11 -0.86
CA TYR A 135 -11.98 -5.17 -0.82
C TYR A 135 -10.62 -5.87 -0.57
N LEU A 136 -10.59 -6.86 0.35
CA LEU A 136 -9.36 -7.60 0.66
C LEU A 136 -8.88 -8.48 -0.50
N ILE A 137 -9.80 -9.01 -1.28
CA ILE A 137 -9.48 -9.80 -2.47
C ILE A 137 -9.00 -8.90 -3.62
N ILE A 138 -9.67 -7.75 -3.83
CA ILE A 138 -9.30 -6.79 -4.89
C ILE A 138 -7.86 -6.28 -4.69
N ILE A 139 -7.49 -5.87 -3.47
CA ILE A 139 -6.14 -5.37 -3.22
C ILE A 139 -5.06 -6.44 -3.44
N LEU A 140 -5.40 -7.73 -3.30
CA LEU A 140 -4.52 -8.84 -3.70
C LEU A 140 -4.47 -8.99 -5.22
N GLY A 141 -5.60 -8.78 -5.91
CA GLY A 141 -5.68 -8.82 -7.37
C GLY A 141 -4.77 -7.78 -8.02
N VAL A 142 -4.86 -6.52 -7.57
CA VAL A 142 -4.09 -5.41 -8.16
C VAL A 142 -2.64 -5.31 -7.68
N GLY A 143 -2.23 -6.07 -6.66
CA GLY A 143 -0.83 -6.10 -6.20
C GLY A 143 -0.48 -5.19 -5.04
N HIS A 144 -1.47 -4.61 -4.35
CA HIS A 144 -1.23 -3.80 -3.15
C HIS A 144 -0.81 -4.67 -1.95
N ASN A 145 0.26 -5.46 -2.13
CA ASN A 145 0.68 -6.50 -1.21
C ASN A 145 1.08 -5.97 0.17
N ALA A 146 1.77 -4.82 0.26
CA ALA A 146 2.13 -4.20 1.54
C ALA A 146 0.90 -3.76 2.34
N LYS A 147 -0.12 -3.21 1.65
CA LYS A 147 -1.42 -2.85 2.25
C LYS A 147 -2.14 -4.09 2.79
N ALA A 148 -2.25 -5.14 1.95
CA ALA A 148 -2.84 -6.41 2.33
C ALA A 148 -2.15 -7.04 3.55
N HIS A 149 -0.84 -6.99 3.56
CA HIS A 149 0.00 -7.51 4.63
C HIS A 149 -0.25 -6.79 5.97
N ALA A 150 -0.28 -5.46 5.98
CA ALA A 150 -0.58 -4.67 7.18
C ALA A 150 -1.96 -5.02 7.74
N ILE A 151 -2.99 -5.08 6.88
CA ILE A 151 -4.36 -5.41 7.28
C ILE A 151 -4.46 -6.81 7.89
N ALA A 152 -3.66 -7.78 7.44
CA ALA A 152 -3.66 -9.13 7.99
C ALA A 152 -3.31 -9.16 9.48
N TYR A 153 -2.53 -8.20 9.97
CA TYR A 153 -2.13 -8.12 11.38
C TYR A 153 -3.05 -7.26 12.25
N PHE A 154 -3.98 -6.49 11.69
CA PHE A 154 -4.99 -5.75 12.46
C PHE A 154 -5.70 -6.60 13.52
N PRO A 155 -6.21 -7.79 13.18
CA PRO A 155 -6.88 -8.64 14.16
C PRO A 155 -5.98 -9.06 15.32
N ILE A 156 -4.68 -9.26 15.09
CA ILE A 156 -3.73 -9.66 16.13
C ILE A 156 -3.48 -8.52 17.13
N VAL A 157 -3.28 -7.29 16.63
CA VAL A 157 -3.13 -6.09 17.47
C VAL A 157 -4.36 -5.89 18.35
N ILE A 158 -5.55 -5.92 17.75
CA ILE A 158 -6.82 -5.79 18.49
C ILE A 158 -7.03 -6.96 19.46
N SER A 159 -6.58 -8.18 19.14
CA SER A 159 -6.60 -9.32 20.06
C SER A 159 -5.83 -9.06 21.34
N GLY A 160 -4.63 -8.50 21.21
CA GLY A 160 -3.82 -8.08 22.34
C GLY A 160 -4.54 -7.06 23.23
N MET A 161 -5.11 -6.01 22.59
CA MET A 161 -5.89 -4.98 23.32
C MET A 161 -7.10 -5.57 24.05
N VAL A 162 -7.86 -6.46 23.40
CA VAL A 162 -9.00 -7.15 24.02
C VAL A 162 -8.57 -7.94 25.26
N LEU A 163 -7.43 -8.63 25.21
CA LEU A 163 -6.91 -9.38 26.35
C LEU A 163 -6.44 -8.46 27.48
N VAL A 164 -5.73 -7.36 27.18
CA VAL A 164 -5.27 -6.38 28.17
C VAL A 164 -6.45 -5.73 28.89
N PHE A 165 -7.47 -5.27 28.19
CA PHE A 165 -8.68 -4.72 28.80
C PHE A 165 -9.54 -5.75 29.53
N ARG A 166 -9.27 -7.05 29.34
CA ARG A 166 -9.78 -8.16 30.18
C ARG A 166 -8.86 -8.51 31.34
N GLN A 167 -7.91 -7.65 31.67
CA GLN A 167 -6.95 -7.80 32.77
C GLN A 167 -6.00 -9.00 32.60
N LYS A 168 -5.82 -9.52 31.39
CA LYS A 168 -4.79 -10.49 31.05
C LYS A 168 -3.53 -9.76 30.56
N LEU A 169 -2.96 -8.91 31.44
CA LEU A 169 -1.96 -7.91 31.06
C LEU A 169 -0.76 -8.54 30.36
N PHE A 170 -0.12 -9.56 30.95
CA PHE A 170 1.11 -10.14 30.38
C PHE A 170 0.90 -10.70 28.97
N TRP A 171 -0.02 -11.65 28.82
CA TRP A 171 -0.27 -12.31 27.54
C TRP A 171 -0.93 -11.39 26.52
N GLY A 172 -1.73 -10.44 26.99
CA GLY A 172 -2.34 -9.41 26.15
C GLY A 172 -1.30 -8.46 25.58
N ASN A 173 -0.40 -7.93 26.41
CA ASN A 173 0.68 -7.06 25.94
C ASN A 173 1.70 -7.78 25.08
N LEU A 174 2.01 -9.04 25.36
CA LEU A 174 2.88 -9.84 24.50
C LEU A 174 2.26 -10.04 23.11
N LEU A 175 0.98 -10.39 23.03
CA LEU A 175 0.27 -10.56 21.76
C LEU A 175 0.13 -9.23 21.02
N PHE A 176 -0.12 -8.14 21.75
CA PHE A 176 -0.17 -6.78 21.19
C PHE A 176 1.19 -6.37 20.62
N CYS A 177 2.27 -6.56 21.38
CA CYS A 177 3.63 -6.25 20.96
C CYS A 177 4.02 -7.00 19.68
N VAL A 178 3.80 -8.32 19.65
CA VAL A 178 4.11 -9.16 18.48
C VAL A 178 3.24 -8.76 17.28
N GLY A 179 1.94 -8.56 17.49
CA GLY A 179 1.03 -8.13 16.42
C GLY A 179 1.40 -6.76 15.84
N LEU A 180 1.74 -5.80 16.70
CA LEU A 180 2.18 -4.46 16.28
C LEU A 180 3.56 -4.52 15.60
N ALA A 181 4.47 -5.38 16.07
CA ALA A 181 5.77 -5.56 15.43
C ALA A 181 5.63 -6.13 14.00
N PHE A 182 4.77 -7.11 13.79
CA PHE A 182 4.47 -7.62 12.45
C PHE A 182 3.78 -6.58 11.56
N GLU A 183 2.87 -5.80 12.12
CA GLU A 183 2.17 -4.75 11.37
C GLU A 183 3.13 -3.65 10.92
N LEU A 184 3.97 -3.12 11.82
CA LEU A 184 5.00 -2.12 11.50
C LEU A 184 6.03 -2.64 10.48
N MET A 185 6.40 -3.93 10.54
CA MET A 185 7.34 -4.56 9.61
C MET A 185 6.84 -4.49 8.15
N THR A 186 5.53 -4.42 7.93
CA THR A 186 4.97 -4.35 6.56
C THR A 186 5.28 -3.05 5.84
N ASN A 187 5.72 -2.03 6.56
CA ASN A 187 6.09 -0.71 6.06
C ASN A 187 4.97 0.04 5.31
N HIS A 188 3.71 -0.17 5.71
CA HIS A 188 2.56 0.54 5.13
C HIS A 188 1.91 1.48 6.14
N PHE A 189 2.54 2.63 6.38
CA PHE A 189 2.18 3.57 7.47
C PHE A 189 0.75 4.10 7.40
N GLN A 190 0.15 4.23 6.23
CA GLN A 190 -1.25 4.63 6.10
C GLN A 190 -2.20 3.61 6.78
N MET A 191 -1.94 2.32 6.62
CA MET A 191 -2.73 1.28 7.28
C MET A 191 -2.47 1.26 8.79
N THR A 192 -1.22 1.41 9.20
CA THR A 192 -0.85 1.59 10.62
C THR A 192 -1.58 2.77 11.25
N TYR A 193 -1.66 3.88 10.54
CA TYR A 193 -2.36 5.09 10.98
C TYR A 193 -3.86 4.86 11.17
N TYR A 194 -4.51 4.19 10.22
CA TYR A 194 -5.93 3.85 10.34
C TYR A 194 -6.21 2.87 11.47
N LEU A 195 -5.34 1.88 11.67
CA LEU A 195 -5.40 0.99 12.83
C LEU A 195 -5.25 1.77 14.14
N MET A 196 -4.32 2.75 14.20
CA MET A 196 -4.13 3.61 15.38
C MET A 196 -5.39 4.42 15.69
N LEU A 197 -6.08 4.98 14.69
CA LEU A 197 -7.36 5.68 14.90
C LEU A 197 -8.41 4.73 15.50
N LEU A 198 -8.52 3.50 15.01
CA LEU A 198 -9.42 2.49 15.57
C LEU A 198 -9.05 2.14 17.02
N CYS A 199 -7.76 1.94 17.30
CA CYS A 199 -7.24 1.69 18.65
C CYS A 199 -7.58 2.86 19.59
N PHE A 200 -7.44 4.09 19.13
CA PHE A 200 -7.78 5.30 19.89
C PHE A 200 -9.26 5.36 20.23
N VAL A 201 -10.14 5.10 19.25
CA VAL A 201 -11.60 4.99 19.49
C VAL A 201 -11.89 3.92 20.55
N MET A 202 -11.23 2.75 20.45
CA MET A 202 -11.38 1.68 21.44
C MET A 202 -10.97 2.15 22.85
N VAL A 203 -9.82 2.80 22.98
CA VAL A 203 -9.28 3.33 24.24
C VAL A 203 -10.28 4.33 24.86
N ILE A 204 -10.81 5.27 24.08
CA ILE A 204 -11.81 6.25 24.54
C ILE A 204 -13.07 5.56 25.05
N VAL A 205 -13.64 4.62 24.27
CA VAL A 205 -14.87 3.92 24.67
C VAL A 205 -14.67 3.11 25.95
N TYR A 206 -13.48 2.50 26.13
CA TYR A 206 -13.15 1.79 27.36
C TYR A 206 -12.94 2.74 28.54
N ALA A 207 -12.37 3.95 28.31
CA ALA A 207 -12.24 5.01 29.33
C ALA A 207 -13.61 5.47 29.82
N VAL A 208 -14.51 5.83 28.90
CA VAL A 208 -15.89 6.24 29.23
C VAL A 208 -16.63 5.14 30.00
N ASN A 209 -16.47 3.88 29.57
CA ASN A 209 -17.07 2.76 30.30
C ASN A 209 -16.47 2.58 31.71
N ALA A 210 -15.16 2.73 31.84
CA ALA A 210 -14.48 2.65 33.14
C ALA A 210 -14.89 3.79 34.08
N TYR A 211 -15.04 5.00 33.56
CA TYR A 211 -15.56 6.15 34.32
C TYR A 211 -16.97 5.86 34.85
N LYS A 212 -17.90 5.47 33.96
CA LYS A 212 -19.29 5.14 34.33
C LYS A 212 -19.40 4.02 35.37
N ASN A 213 -18.48 3.06 35.35
CA ASN A 213 -18.48 1.92 36.27
C ASN A 213 -17.51 2.07 37.45
N LYS A 214 -16.92 3.25 37.66
CA LYS A 214 -15.95 3.54 38.74
C LYS A 214 -14.73 2.61 38.73
N GLN A 215 -14.25 2.21 37.52
CA GLN A 215 -13.14 1.28 37.32
C GLN A 215 -11.89 1.94 36.69
N LEU A 216 -11.71 3.25 36.88
CA LEU A 216 -10.62 4.03 36.32
C LEU A 216 -9.23 3.47 36.68
N LYS A 217 -9.02 3.03 37.94
CA LYS A 217 -7.74 2.45 38.37
C LYS A 217 -7.35 1.22 37.50
N SER A 218 -8.30 0.34 37.27
CA SER A 218 -8.09 -0.87 36.43
C SER A 218 -7.86 -0.50 34.96
N TYR A 219 -8.56 0.51 34.48
CA TYR A 219 -8.38 1.06 33.14
C TYR A 219 -7.00 1.67 32.96
N PHE A 220 -6.56 2.57 33.82
CA PHE A 220 -5.25 3.19 33.73
C PHE A 220 -4.11 2.17 33.84
N LYS A 221 -4.26 1.15 34.73
CA LYS A 221 -3.30 0.03 34.78
C LYS A 221 -3.19 -0.69 33.42
N ALA A 222 -4.31 -0.93 32.75
CA ALA A 222 -4.33 -1.54 31.43
C ALA A 222 -3.75 -0.60 30.37
N ALA A 223 -4.14 0.68 30.35
CA ALA A 223 -3.68 1.66 29.37
C ALA A 223 -2.16 1.91 29.46
N ILE A 224 -1.63 2.11 30.67
CA ILE A 224 -0.18 2.31 30.89
C ILE A 224 0.62 1.06 30.50
N SER A 225 0.04 -0.15 30.69
CA SER A 225 0.75 -1.39 30.36
C SER A 225 1.03 -1.58 28.86
N PHE A 226 0.37 -0.82 27.95
CA PHE A 226 0.69 -0.82 26.52
C PHE A 226 2.02 -0.12 26.20
N ILE A 227 2.43 0.86 27.01
CA ILE A 227 3.62 1.68 26.70
C ILE A 227 4.86 0.82 26.45
N PRO A 228 5.30 -0.07 27.36
CA PRO A 228 6.47 -0.90 27.10
C PRO A 228 6.28 -1.85 25.91
N ALA A 229 5.07 -2.31 25.63
CA ALA A 229 4.79 -3.16 24.48
C ALA A 229 4.88 -2.39 23.14
N ILE A 230 4.41 -1.13 23.11
CA ILE A 230 4.56 -0.24 21.94
C ILE A 230 6.05 0.06 21.71
N ILE A 231 6.77 0.46 22.77
CA ILE A 231 8.20 0.76 22.66
C ILE A 231 8.95 -0.45 22.11
N LEU A 232 8.72 -1.64 22.65
CA LEU A 232 9.39 -2.86 22.18
C LEU A 232 9.03 -3.19 20.72
N ALA A 233 7.78 -3.03 20.30
CA ALA A 233 7.36 -3.26 18.91
C ALA A 233 8.03 -2.28 17.93
N VAL A 234 8.15 -1.00 18.30
CA VAL A 234 8.88 0.02 17.53
C VAL A 234 10.36 -0.33 17.44
N LEU A 235 11.01 -0.66 18.58
CA LEU A 235 12.43 -1.00 18.61
C LEU A 235 12.76 -2.26 17.81
N LEU A 236 11.86 -3.23 17.73
CA LEU A 236 12.00 -4.43 16.89
C LEU A 236 12.08 -4.11 15.39
N ASN A 237 11.53 -2.97 14.97
CA ASN A 237 11.49 -2.49 13.59
C ASN A 237 12.35 -1.24 13.37
N MET A 238 13.29 -0.95 14.29
CA MET A 238 14.01 0.34 14.32
C MET A 238 14.70 0.64 12.99
N THR A 239 15.36 -0.34 12.37
CA THR A 239 16.05 -0.12 11.09
C THR A 239 15.07 0.32 10.00
N ASN A 240 13.96 -0.38 9.86
CA ASN A 240 12.95 -0.09 8.85
C ASN A 240 12.31 1.29 9.03
N LEU A 241 12.03 1.65 10.28
CA LEU A 241 11.43 2.94 10.65
C LEU A 241 12.40 4.10 10.39
N LEU A 242 13.66 3.98 10.84
CA LEU A 242 14.67 5.03 10.62
C LEU A 242 14.99 5.19 9.14
N ALA A 243 15.19 4.10 8.40
CA ALA A 243 15.47 4.16 6.96
C ALA A 243 14.28 4.77 6.18
N THR A 244 13.05 4.46 6.57
CA THR A 244 11.87 5.06 5.93
C THR A 244 11.72 6.53 6.27
N GLN A 245 11.98 6.94 7.51
CA GLN A 245 11.96 8.35 7.91
C GLN A 245 13.02 9.15 7.14
N GLU A 246 14.27 8.65 7.13
CA GLU A 246 15.38 9.28 6.38
C GLU A 246 15.04 9.46 4.90
N TYR A 247 14.47 8.43 4.28
CA TYR A 247 14.07 8.51 2.87
C TYR A 247 12.85 9.41 2.64
N ALA A 248 11.89 9.44 3.57
CA ALA A 248 10.71 10.30 3.44
C ALA A 248 11.08 11.77 3.31
N ASP A 249 12.08 12.24 4.07
CA ASP A 249 12.57 13.61 4.03
C ASP A 249 13.24 13.94 2.67
N PHE A 250 13.78 12.97 1.98
CA PHE A 250 14.40 13.11 0.65
C PHE A 250 13.36 13.02 -0.49
N SER A 251 12.21 12.45 -0.23
CA SER A 251 11.18 12.19 -1.24
C SER A 251 10.23 13.37 -1.44
N THR A 252 9.29 13.23 -2.38
CA THR A 252 8.16 14.16 -2.59
C THR A 252 7.24 14.33 -1.36
N ARG A 253 7.46 13.56 -0.28
CA ARG A 253 6.74 13.69 0.99
C ARG A 253 7.48 14.54 2.03
N GLY A 254 8.76 14.89 1.75
CA GLY A 254 9.58 15.76 2.55
C GLY A 254 9.52 17.22 2.07
N ASP A 255 10.39 18.04 2.65
CA ASP A 255 10.57 19.43 2.25
C ASP A 255 11.89 19.57 1.48
N THR A 256 11.81 19.89 0.20
CA THR A 256 12.97 20.12 -0.66
C THR A 256 13.53 21.55 -0.52
N GLY A 257 12.81 22.43 0.18
CA GLY A 257 13.08 23.86 0.28
C GLY A 257 12.57 24.67 -0.92
N LEU A 258 11.93 24.03 -1.92
CA LEU A 258 11.35 24.70 -3.07
C LEU A 258 9.93 25.20 -2.73
N THR A 259 9.70 26.52 -2.90
CA THR A 259 8.42 27.16 -2.56
C THR A 259 7.71 27.77 -3.78
N ILE A 260 8.17 27.45 -5.00
CA ILE A 260 7.57 27.90 -6.25
C ILE A 260 7.21 26.70 -7.15
N GLU A 261 6.17 26.87 -7.95
CA GLU A 261 5.79 25.97 -9.03
C GLU A 261 6.45 26.40 -10.36
N PRO A 262 6.50 25.54 -11.41
CA PRO A 262 7.09 25.91 -12.72
C PRO A 262 6.46 27.14 -13.37
N ASN A 263 5.21 27.44 -13.06
CA ASN A 263 4.51 28.65 -13.55
C ASN A 263 4.79 29.91 -12.71
N GLY A 264 5.67 29.82 -11.70
CA GLY A 264 6.03 30.91 -10.79
C GLY A 264 5.06 31.20 -9.66
N THR A 265 3.98 30.40 -9.49
CA THR A 265 3.07 30.53 -8.34
C THR A 265 3.68 29.94 -7.08
N GLU A 266 3.23 30.38 -5.91
CA GLU A 266 3.68 29.78 -4.65
C GLU A 266 3.20 28.33 -4.52
N LYS A 267 4.14 27.44 -4.19
CA LYS A 267 3.85 26.05 -3.87
C LYS A 267 3.14 25.97 -2.53
N VAL A 268 2.09 25.17 -2.44
CA VAL A 268 1.39 24.88 -1.18
C VAL A 268 2.37 24.26 -0.18
N LYS A 269 2.31 24.72 1.08
CA LYS A 269 3.23 24.31 2.16
C LYS A 269 3.27 22.78 2.34
N SER A 270 4.38 22.31 2.90
CA SER A 270 4.75 20.90 3.13
C SER A 270 3.56 19.96 3.42
N GLY A 271 3.42 18.92 2.62
CA GLY A 271 2.34 17.93 2.65
C GLY A 271 1.87 17.64 1.23
N LEU A 272 0.97 16.67 1.09
CA LEU A 272 0.32 16.44 -0.18
C LEU A 272 -0.77 17.50 -0.38
N ASP A 273 -1.00 17.89 -1.64
CA ASP A 273 -2.10 18.77 -2.00
C ASP A 273 -3.45 18.15 -1.56
N TYR A 274 -4.40 19.02 -1.14
CA TYR A 274 -5.73 18.58 -0.71
C TYR A 274 -6.47 17.81 -1.79
N ASP A 275 -6.40 18.27 -3.04
CA ASP A 275 -7.07 17.62 -4.16
C ASP A 275 -6.44 16.23 -4.43
N TYR A 276 -5.12 16.12 -4.31
CA TYR A 276 -4.42 14.84 -4.43
C TYR A 276 -4.69 13.88 -3.26
N ILE A 277 -4.84 14.39 -2.03
CA ILE A 277 -5.27 13.60 -0.85
C ILE A 277 -6.65 13.01 -1.08
N THR A 278 -7.56 13.82 -1.63
CA THR A 278 -8.99 13.54 -1.76
C THR A 278 -9.42 13.00 -3.12
N GLU A 279 -8.50 12.84 -4.07
CA GLU A 279 -8.74 12.31 -5.42
C GLU A 279 -9.62 11.05 -5.43
N TYR A 280 -9.40 10.16 -4.45
CA TYR A 280 -10.19 8.95 -4.25
C TYR A 280 -11.11 9.12 -3.04
N SER A 281 -12.07 10.04 -3.15
CA SER A 281 -13.12 10.23 -2.15
C SER A 281 -14.28 9.28 -2.43
N TYR A 282 -14.74 8.58 -1.41
CA TYR A 282 -15.86 7.66 -1.52
C TYR A 282 -17.17 8.43 -1.59
N GLY A 283 -18.01 8.15 -2.57
CA GLY A 283 -19.32 8.79 -2.70
C GLY A 283 -20.23 8.46 -1.52
N VAL A 284 -21.03 9.42 -1.06
CA VAL A 284 -21.98 9.19 0.05
C VAL A 284 -22.93 8.04 -0.27
N MET A 285 -23.50 8.03 -1.47
CA MET A 285 -24.37 6.94 -1.92
C MET A 285 -23.59 5.67 -2.24
N GLU A 286 -22.35 5.77 -2.60
CA GLU A 286 -21.44 4.65 -2.84
C GLU A 286 -21.25 3.77 -1.59
N THR A 287 -21.53 4.29 -0.40
CA THR A 287 -21.59 3.54 0.87
C THR A 287 -22.45 2.28 0.76
N PHE A 288 -23.48 2.29 -0.06
CA PHE A 288 -24.34 1.13 -0.25
C PHE A 288 -23.71 0.01 -1.08
N ASN A 289 -22.55 0.22 -1.71
CA ASN A 289 -21.74 -0.86 -2.28
C ASN A 289 -21.34 -1.90 -1.23
N LEU A 290 -21.19 -1.49 0.04
CA LEU A 290 -20.89 -2.41 1.16
C LEU A 290 -22.00 -3.45 1.36
N PHE A 291 -23.22 -3.19 0.89
CA PHE A 291 -24.42 -4.03 1.00
C PHE A 291 -24.90 -4.60 -0.33
N ILE A 292 -24.83 -3.84 -1.40
CA ILE A 292 -25.24 -4.20 -2.76
C ILE A 292 -24.01 -4.06 -3.66
N PRO A 293 -23.42 -5.16 -4.19
CA PRO A 293 -22.07 -5.13 -4.78
C PRO A 293 -21.85 -4.10 -5.88
N ARG A 294 -22.83 -3.90 -6.75
CA ARG A 294 -22.77 -2.95 -7.87
C ARG A 294 -23.83 -1.85 -7.72
N PHE A 295 -23.93 -1.27 -6.50
CA PHE A 295 -24.86 -0.16 -6.25
C PHE A 295 -24.53 1.07 -7.11
N MET A 296 -23.22 1.42 -7.20
CA MET A 296 -22.71 2.47 -8.09
C MET A 296 -21.97 1.88 -9.30
N GLY A 297 -22.42 0.70 -9.78
CA GLY A 297 -21.77 -0.02 -10.87
C GLY A 297 -20.61 -0.92 -10.43
N GLY A 298 -19.94 -1.51 -11.41
CA GLY A 298 -18.83 -2.46 -11.19
C GLY A 298 -17.47 -1.78 -11.12
N SER A 299 -16.67 -1.94 -12.17
CA SER A 299 -15.33 -1.33 -12.26
C SER A 299 -15.27 -0.23 -13.34
N SER A 300 -14.16 0.51 -13.34
CA SER A 300 -13.85 1.49 -14.41
C SER A 300 -13.51 0.82 -15.74
N SER A 301 -13.28 -0.50 -15.73
CA SER A 301 -13.07 -1.34 -16.92
C SER A 301 -13.63 -2.73 -16.65
N GLU A 302 -14.80 -3.04 -17.19
CA GLU A 302 -15.50 -4.31 -16.96
C GLU A 302 -16.07 -4.85 -18.28
N SER A 303 -16.11 -6.19 -18.42
CA SER A 303 -16.71 -6.86 -19.56
C SER A 303 -18.22 -7.01 -19.40
N LEU A 304 -18.99 -6.46 -20.36
CA LEU A 304 -20.46 -6.51 -20.34
C LEU A 304 -21.05 -7.77 -21.00
N GLY A 305 -20.31 -8.42 -21.89
CA GLY A 305 -20.75 -9.63 -22.58
C GLY A 305 -21.80 -9.39 -23.68
N LYS A 306 -22.26 -10.50 -24.32
CA LYS A 306 -23.12 -10.47 -25.51
C LYS A 306 -24.57 -10.05 -25.24
N ASP A 307 -25.02 -10.16 -23.99
CA ASP A 307 -26.41 -9.88 -23.63
C ASP A 307 -26.64 -8.39 -23.29
N SER A 308 -25.57 -7.59 -23.25
CA SER A 308 -25.63 -6.17 -22.88
C SER A 308 -26.31 -5.31 -23.97
N GLU A 309 -26.92 -4.21 -23.54
CA GLU A 309 -27.50 -3.23 -24.45
C GLU A 309 -26.42 -2.52 -25.29
N VAL A 310 -25.24 -2.29 -24.70
CA VAL A 310 -24.07 -1.75 -25.43
C VAL A 310 -23.65 -2.70 -26.56
N TYR A 311 -23.52 -3.99 -26.31
CA TYR A 311 -23.21 -4.95 -27.38
C TYR A 311 -24.21 -4.88 -28.55
N LYS A 312 -25.51 -4.83 -28.24
CA LYS A 312 -26.59 -4.72 -29.22
C LYS A 312 -26.50 -3.42 -30.03
N GLU A 313 -26.22 -2.29 -29.34
CA GLU A 313 -26.05 -1.00 -30.01
C GLU A 313 -24.84 -0.96 -30.94
N ILE A 314 -23.70 -1.52 -30.53
CA ILE A 314 -22.49 -1.60 -31.36
C ILE A 314 -22.73 -2.46 -32.61
N ILE A 315 -23.48 -3.56 -32.52
CA ILE A 315 -23.95 -4.33 -33.68
C ILE A 315 -24.81 -3.47 -34.61
N GLN A 316 -25.76 -2.66 -34.05
CA GLN A 316 -26.61 -1.78 -34.84
C GLN A 316 -25.82 -0.68 -35.56
N LEU A 317 -24.69 -0.25 -34.98
CA LEU A 317 -23.77 0.68 -35.61
C LEU A 317 -22.94 0.05 -36.75
N GLY A 318 -23.11 -1.26 -37.03
CA GLY A 318 -22.50 -1.96 -38.15
C GLY A 318 -21.23 -2.77 -37.83
N ALA A 319 -20.88 -2.88 -36.54
CA ALA A 319 -19.74 -3.73 -36.15
C ALA A 319 -20.08 -5.22 -36.27
N SER A 320 -19.07 -6.02 -36.59
CA SER A 320 -19.20 -7.48 -36.53
C SER A 320 -19.39 -7.99 -35.09
N PRO A 321 -19.99 -9.17 -34.88
CA PRO A 321 -20.15 -9.73 -33.53
C PRO A 321 -18.84 -9.88 -32.74
N VAL A 322 -17.72 -10.11 -33.42
CA VAL A 322 -16.39 -10.21 -32.80
C VAL A 322 -15.94 -8.82 -32.30
N GLN A 323 -16.01 -7.82 -33.19
CA GLN A 323 -15.64 -6.44 -32.83
C GLN A 323 -16.54 -5.86 -31.72
N ALA A 324 -17.86 -6.11 -31.78
CA ALA A 324 -18.78 -5.66 -30.73
C ALA A 324 -18.48 -6.32 -29.37
N LEU A 325 -18.10 -7.62 -29.38
CA LEU A 325 -17.71 -8.32 -28.17
C LEU A 325 -16.38 -7.77 -27.59
N GLU A 326 -15.39 -7.58 -28.46
CA GLU A 326 -14.09 -7.01 -28.08
C GLU A 326 -14.25 -5.60 -27.49
N PHE A 327 -15.03 -4.76 -28.15
CA PHE A 327 -15.34 -3.43 -27.64
C PHE A 327 -16.02 -3.47 -26.27
N SER A 328 -16.92 -4.43 -26.04
CA SER A 328 -17.67 -4.58 -24.80
C SER A 328 -16.85 -5.11 -23.63
N GLN A 329 -15.57 -5.48 -23.85
CA GLN A 329 -14.73 -6.07 -22.78
C GLN A 329 -14.17 -5.04 -21.78
N ASN A 330 -14.06 -3.77 -22.16
CA ASN A 330 -13.37 -2.74 -21.37
C ASN A 330 -14.24 -1.46 -21.24
N LEU A 331 -15.41 -1.59 -20.66
CA LEU A 331 -16.33 -0.46 -20.50
C LEU A 331 -16.46 -0.01 -19.04
N PRO A 332 -16.63 1.31 -18.79
CA PRO A 332 -16.81 1.84 -17.45
C PRO A 332 -18.24 1.58 -16.96
N THR A 333 -18.44 0.45 -16.29
CA THR A 333 -19.73 0.16 -15.64
C THR A 333 -19.90 0.96 -14.35
N TYR A 334 -18.80 1.39 -13.72
CA TYR A 334 -18.80 2.28 -12.57
C TYR A 334 -19.34 3.68 -12.92
N TRP A 335 -20.16 4.24 -12.03
CA TRP A 335 -20.77 5.57 -12.17
C TRP A 335 -20.79 6.38 -10.85
N GLY A 336 -19.89 6.03 -9.91
CA GLY A 336 -19.66 6.77 -8.65
C GLY A 336 -18.67 7.92 -8.80
N ASP A 337 -18.24 8.46 -7.64
CA ASP A 337 -17.46 9.70 -7.55
C ASP A 337 -15.94 9.49 -7.68
N GLN A 338 -15.43 8.25 -7.52
CA GLN A 338 -13.99 8.00 -7.56
C GLN A 338 -13.46 8.02 -9.00
N THR A 339 -12.25 8.52 -9.20
CA THR A 339 -11.60 8.66 -10.53
C THR A 339 -11.42 7.30 -11.21
N PHE A 340 -10.97 6.29 -10.49
CA PHE A 340 -10.77 4.94 -11.01
C PHE A 340 -10.95 3.89 -9.91
N ILE A 341 -11.72 2.82 -10.20
CA ILE A 341 -11.84 1.68 -9.30
C ILE A 341 -11.67 0.35 -10.05
N GLY A 342 -10.98 -0.60 -9.43
CA GLY A 342 -10.86 -1.97 -9.93
C GLY A 342 -12.09 -2.83 -9.67
N ALA A 343 -12.83 -2.54 -8.59
CA ALA A 343 -14.08 -3.19 -8.23
C ALA A 343 -14.71 -2.50 -7.00
N PRO A 344 -16.02 -2.66 -6.76
CA PRO A 344 -16.68 -2.11 -5.58
C PRO A 344 -16.25 -2.83 -4.30
N ALA A 345 -16.05 -2.07 -3.22
CA ALA A 345 -15.90 -2.64 -1.90
C ALA A 345 -17.23 -3.26 -1.43
N TYR A 346 -17.21 -4.54 -1.07
CA TYR A 346 -18.39 -5.28 -0.66
C TYR A 346 -18.08 -6.21 0.53
N ILE A 347 -18.84 -6.06 1.61
CA ILE A 347 -18.66 -6.83 2.84
C ILE A 347 -19.49 -8.11 2.86
N GLY A 348 -20.52 -8.16 2.03
CA GLY A 348 -21.48 -9.24 1.98
C GLY A 348 -22.82 -8.88 2.63
N ALA A 349 -23.93 -9.05 1.90
CA ALA A 349 -25.28 -8.84 2.41
C ALA A 349 -25.57 -9.74 3.61
N SER A 350 -25.06 -10.97 3.59
CA SER A 350 -25.14 -11.93 4.70
C SER A 350 -24.43 -11.44 5.96
N ILE A 351 -23.25 -10.86 5.83
CA ILE A 351 -22.48 -10.36 6.97
C ILE A 351 -23.05 -9.05 7.50
N LEU A 352 -23.47 -8.16 6.61
CA LEU A 352 -24.11 -6.92 7.02
C LEU A 352 -25.44 -7.21 7.75
N PHE A 353 -26.19 -8.22 7.32
CA PHE A 353 -27.37 -8.68 8.06
C PHE A 353 -27.01 -9.09 9.50
N LEU A 354 -25.94 -9.87 9.69
CA LEU A 354 -25.49 -10.28 11.03
C LEU A 354 -25.00 -9.07 11.85
N PHE A 355 -24.37 -8.10 11.21
CA PHE A 355 -23.94 -6.84 11.85
C PHE A 355 -25.15 -6.04 12.35
N VAL A 356 -26.16 -5.81 11.51
CA VAL A 356 -27.38 -5.09 11.90
C VAL A 356 -28.13 -5.86 12.99
N LEU A 357 -28.20 -7.18 12.90
CA LEU A 357 -28.76 -8.04 13.96
C LEU A 357 -28.03 -7.83 15.29
N ALA A 358 -26.70 -7.72 15.23
CA ALA A 358 -25.88 -7.48 16.42
C ALA A 358 -26.12 -6.11 17.05
N LEU A 359 -26.44 -5.08 16.26
CA LEU A 359 -26.79 -3.75 16.78
C LEU A 359 -27.99 -3.80 17.74
N PHE A 360 -28.93 -4.71 17.53
CA PHE A 360 -30.09 -4.90 18.40
C PHE A 360 -29.83 -5.86 19.58
N LEU A 361 -28.87 -6.78 19.46
CA LEU A 361 -28.61 -7.84 20.47
C LEU A 361 -27.47 -7.52 21.42
N ILE A 362 -26.43 -6.81 20.96
CA ILE A 362 -25.23 -6.55 21.75
C ILE A 362 -25.36 -5.19 22.45
N LYS A 363 -24.99 -5.17 23.73
CA LYS A 363 -24.90 -3.97 24.56
C LYS A 363 -23.49 -3.80 25.11
N GLY A 364 -23.16 -2.59 25.50
CA GLY A 364 -21.91 -2.26 26.20
C GLY A 364 -20.74 -1.89 25.28
N LYS A 365 -19.57 -1.78 25.89
CA LYS A 365 -18.37 -1.16 25.29
C LYS A 365 -17.93 -1.82 23.99
N THR A 366 -18.04 -3.16 23.86
CA THR A 366 -17.62 -3.87 22.64
C THR A 366 -18.42 -3.44 21.41
N LYS A 367 -19.73 -3.25 21.55
CA LYS A 367 -20.56 -2.68 20.48
C LYS A 367 -20.10 -1.27 20.12
N TRP A 368 -19.91 -0.43 21.13
CA TRP A 368 -19.73 1.00 20.91
C TRP A 368 -18.40 1.37 20.23
N TRP A 369 -17.28 0.71 20.58
CA TRP A 369 -16.04 1.03 19.89
C TRP A 369 -16.05 0.52 18.43
N ILE A 370 -16.69 -0.62 18.16
CA ILE A 370 -16.82 -1.14 16.79
C ILE A 370 -17.68 -0.20 15.93
N VAL A 371 -18.84 0.19 16.47
CA VAL A 371 -19.76 1.10 15.75
C VAL A 371 -19.15 2.49 15.57
N ALA A 372 -18.55 3.07 16.63
CA ALA A 372 -17.91 4.38 16.52
C ALA A 372 -16.72 4.37 15.56
N GLY A 373 -15.88 3.31 15.59
CA GLY A 373 -14.80 3.13 14.63
C GLY A 373 -15.29 3.00 13.18
N SER A 374 -16.37 2.23 12.97
CA SER A 374 -16.99 2.11 11.64
C SER A 374 -17.58 3.43 11.13
N ILE A 375 -18.25 4.20 12.01
CA ILE A 375 -18.82 5.51 11.64
C ILE A 375 -17.69 6.51 11.32
N LEU A 376 -16.66 6.58 12.16
CA LEU A 376 -15.52 7.46 11.90
C LEU A 376 -14.84 7.12 10.57
N ALA A 377 -14.60 5.84 10.32
CA ALA A 377 -13.99 5.38 9.07
C ALA A 377 -14.88 5.71 7.85
N LEU A 378 -16.19 5.54 7.98
CA LEU A 378 -17.13 5.88 6.92
C LEU A 378 -17.08 7.38 6.60
N LEU A 379 -17.19 8.23 7.62
CA LEU A 379 -17.20 9.69 7.43
C LEU A 379 -15.87 10.19 6.83
N LEU A 380 -14.74 9.63 7.25
CA LEU A 380 -13.43 9.97 6.69
C LEU A 380 -13.23 9.41 5.26
N SER A 381 -13.86 8.28 4.93
CA SER A 381 -13.77 7.72 3.57
C SER A 381 -14.47 8.58 2.53
N TRP A 382 -15.47 9.39 2.92
CA TRP A 382 -16.16 10.32 2.02
C TRP A 382 -15.25 11.46 1.54
N GLY A 383 -14.12 11.71 2.18
CA GLY A 383 -13.11 12.65 1.71
C GLY A 383 -13.69 14.03 1.41
N ASP A 384 -13.57 14.49 0.16
CA ASP A 384 -14.13 15.79 -0.27
C ASP A 384 -15.65 15.83 -0.24
N ASN A 385 -16.34 14.69 -0.39
CA ASN A 385 -17.79 14.61 -0.21
C ASN A 385 -18.25 14.93 1.22
N PHE A 386 -17.30 15.01 2.18
CA PHE A 386 -17.51 15.55 3.53
C PHE A 386 -16.33 16.44 3.92
N SER A 387 -16.08 17.46 3.14
CA SER A 387 -14.91 18.36 3.20
C SER A 387 -14.70 19.00 4.56
N LEU A 388 -15.76 19.34 5.33
CA LEU A 388 -15.61 19.93 6.68
C LEU A 388 -14.79 19.04 7.62
N LEU A 389 -15.08 17.74 7.68
CA LEU A 389 -14.34 16.80 8.51
C LEU A 389 -12.95 16.51 7.93
N THR A 390 -12.87 16.33 6.62
CA THR A 390 -11.62 16.00 5.94
C THR A 390 -10.60 17.12 6.07
N LYS A 391 -11.00 18.38 5.84
CA LYS A 391 -10.14 19.56 6.05
C LYS A 391 -9.68 19.65 7.51
N PHE A 392 -10.58 19.45 8.46
CA PHE A 392 -10.18 19.41 9.88
C PHE A 392 -9.08 18.37 10.15
N PHE A 393 -9.21 17.16 9.56
CA PHE A 393 -8.18 16.12 9.72
C PHE A 393 -6.87 16.49 9.01
N VAL A 394 -6.92 17.03 7.80
CA VAL A 394 -5.74 17.46 7.04
C VAL A 394 -5.00 18.60 7.75
N ASP A 395 -5.74 19.57 8.28
CA ASP A 395 -5.15 20.79 8.86
C ASP A 395 -4.70 20.61 10.32
N VAL A 396 -5.38 19.75 11.09
CA VAL A 396 -5.21 19.70 12.56
C VAL A 396 -4.66 18.37 13.06
N VAL A 397 -5.01 17.25 12.39
CA VAL A 397 -4.62 15.93 12.90
C VAL A 397 -3.25 15.55 12.34
N PRO A 398 -2.23 15.36 13.20
CA PRO A 398 -0.86 15.14 12.76
C PRO A 398 -0.73 14.01 11.74
N PHE A 399 0.06 14.21 10.69
CA PHE A 399 0.40 13.24 9.64
C PHE A 399 -0.75 12.83 8.71
N TYR A 400 -1.97 13.32 8.88
CA TYR A 400 -3.08 12.96 7.97
C TYR A 400 -2.83 13.49 6.56
N ASP A 401 -2.17 14.64 6.43
CA ASP A 401 -1.72 15.30 5.21
C ASP A 401 -0.62 14.53 4.43
N LYS A 402 -0.12 13.42 4.97
CA LYS A 402 0.94 12.60 4.33
C LYS A 402 0.37 11.41 3.55
N PHE A 403 -0.92 11.18 3.59
CA PHE A 403 -1.57 10.02 2.98
C PHE A 403 -2.61 10.45 1.95
N ARG A 404 -2.66 9.75 0.82
CA ARG A 404 -3.65 9.95 -0.23
C ARG A 404 -4.69 8.83 -0.24
N ALA A 405 -5.72 8.98 -1.10
CA ALA A 405 -6.77 7.98 -1.29
C ALA A 405 -7.49 7.65 0.02
N VAL A 406 -8.15 8.67 0.56
CA VAL A 406 -8.84 8.64 1.85
C VAL A 406 -9.90 7.53 1.95
N SER A 407 -10.50 7.10 0.82
CA SER A 407 -11.42 5.96 0.77
C SER A 407 -10.82 4.65 1.32
N SER A 408 -9.50 4.51 1.31
CA SER A 408 -8.82 3.31 1.85
C SER A 408 -9.10 3.06 3.34
N ILE A 409 -9.55 4.07 4.12
CA ILE A 409 -9.91 3.89 5.54
C ILE A 409 -11.13 2.98 5.73
N GLN A 410 -11.91 2.73 4.69
CA GLN A 410 -13.04 1.78 4.75
C GLN A 410 -12.61 0.38 5.18
N VAL A 411 -11.32 0.01 5.08
CA VAL A 411 -10.78 -1.24 5.62
C VAL A 411 -11.14 -1.45 7.09
N ILE A 412 -11.32 -0.38 7.86
CA ILE A 412 -11.80 -0.44 9.26
C ILE A 412 -13.25 -0.95 9.32
N ILE A 413 -14.08 -0.59 8.35
CA ILE A 413 -15.47 -1.08 8.26
C ILE A 413 -15.44 -2.57 7.88
N GLU A 414 -14.60 -2.93 6.89
CA GLU A 414 -14.37 -4.31 6.45
C GLU A 414 -13.91 -5.22 7.59
N PHE A 415 -13.13 -4.69 8.52
CA PHE A 415 -12.71 -5.37 9.74
C PHE A 415 -13.81 -5.43 10.82
N CYS A 416 -14.46 -4.29 11.10
CA CYS A 416 -15.41 -4.14 12.22
C CYS A 416 -16.71 -4.91 12.00
N VAL A 417 -17.24 -4.92 10.76
CA VAL A 417 -18.55 -5.51 10.44
C VAL A 417 -18.56 -7.02 10.66
N PRO A 418 -17.61 -7.83 10.17
CA PRO A 418 -17.58 -9.27 10.47
C PRO A 418 -17.39 -9.56 11.96
N VAL A 419 -16.55 -8.79 12.67
CA VAL A 419 -16.34 -8.98 14.11
C VAL A 419 -17.66 -8.83 14.87
N LEU A 420 -18.38 -7.73 14.68
CA LEU A 420 -19.64 -7.49 15.38
C LEU A 420 -20.73 -8.45 14.93
N GLY A 421 -20.82 -8.76 13.63
CA GLY A 421 -21.76 -9.69 13.06
C GLY A 421 -21.67 -11.09 13.70
N ILE A 422 -20.46 -11.62 13.82
CA ILE A 422 -20.23 -12.94 14.46
C ILE A 422 -20.48 -12.90 15.97
N LEU A 423 -20.12 -11.82 16.66
CA LEU A 423 -20.50 -11.62 18.05
C LEU A 423 -22.04 -11.59 18.21
N GLY A 424 -22.75 -10.95 17.26
CA GLY A 424 -24.22 -10.94 17.19
C GLY A 424 -24.80 -12.33 17.00
N LEU A 425 -24.28 -13.11 16.06
CA LEU A 425 -24.70 -14.49 15.84
C LEU A 425 -24.42 -15.37 17.07
N SER A 426 -23.26 -15.22 17.70
CA SER A 426 -22.92 -15.90 18.95
C SER A 426 -23.92 -15.55 20.06
N LYS A 427 -24.32 -14.29 20.16
CA LYS A 427 -25.31 -13.82 21.15
C LYS A 427 -26.72 -14.36 20.82
N PHE A 428 -27.09 -14.38 19.54
CA PHE A 428 -28.37 -14.93 19.06
C PHE A 428 -28.49 -16.43 19.39
N LEU A 429 -27.42 -17.20 19.27
CA LEU A 429 -27.39 -18.63 19.59
C LEU A 429 -27.39 -18.89 21.11
N SER A 430 -27.06 -17.92 21.94
CA SER A 430 -26.99 -18.10 23.38
C SER A 430 -28.38 -18.38 24.01
N SER A 431 -28.47 -19.36 24.87
CA SER A 431 -29.67 -19.66 25.66
C SER A 431 -30.03 -18.58 26.69
N LYS A 432 -29.06 -17.71 27.03
CA LYS A 432 -29.25 -16.61 27.98
C LYS A 432 -30.03 -15.41 27.40
N VAL A 433 -30.36 -15.43 26.11
CA VAL A 433 -31.13 -14.37 25.43
C VAL A 433 -32.55 -14.86 25.22
N SER A 434 -33.54 -14.06 25.63
CA SER A 434 -34.95 -14.40 25.50
C SER A 434 -35.38 -14.54 24.04
N TYR A 435 -36.40 -15.37 23.82
CA TYR A 435 -37.01 -15.54 22.49
C TYR A 435 -37.50 -14.21 21.91
N GLU A 436 -38.19 -13.41 22.71
CA GLU A 436 -38.74 -12.11 22.28
C GLU A 436 -37.64 -11.14 21.79
N LEU A 437 -36.53 -11.06 22.54
CA LEU A 437 -35.41 -10.20 22.12
C LEU A 437 -34.80 -10.66 20.81
N LYS A 438 -34.62 -11.98 20.63
CA LYS A 438 -34.10 -12.55 19.37
C LYS A 438 -35.07 -12.30 18.22
N TRP A 439 -36.35 -12.54 18.43
CA TRP A 439 -37.40 -12.33 17.44
C TRP A 439 -37.52 -10.85 17.02
N ASN A 440 -37.57 -9.94 18.00
CA ASN A 440 -37.62 -8.52 17.74
C ASN A 440 -36.38 -8.00 17.00
N ALA A 441 -35.18 -8.49 17.36
CA ALA A 441 -33.96 -8.17 16.64
C ALA A 441 -34.00 -8.69 15.20
N LEU A 442 -34.39 -9.96 14.99
CA LEU A 442 -34.52 -10.56 13.67
C LEU A 442 -35.52 -9.81 12.79
N LYS A 443 -36.73 -9.53 13.31
CA LYS A 443 -37.78 -8.79 12.64
C LYS A 443 -37.28 -7.40 12.21
N LYS A 444 -36.67 -6.62 13.15
CA LYS A 444 -36.16 -5.28 12.84
C LYS A 444 -35.07 -5.33 11.75
N THR A 445 -34.12 -6.26 11.88
CA THR A 445 -33.04 -6.41 10.88
C THR A 445 -33.60 -6.71 9.48
N THR A 446 -34.53 -7.68 9.40
CA THR A 446 -35.14 -8.07 8.12
C THR A 446 -35.94 -6.92 7.51
N LEU A 447 -36.70 -6.18 8.33
CA LEU A 447 -37.47 -5.02 7.86
C LEU A 447 -36.55 -3.88 7.41
N THR A 448 -35.43 -3.63 8.13
CA THR A 448 -34.48 -2.57 7.76
C THR A 448 -33.81 -2.87 6.43
N LEU A 449 -33.15 -4.03 6.30
CA LEU A 449 -32.37 -4.36 5.10
C LEU A 449 -33.26 -4.79 3.92
N GLY A 450 -34.33 -5.56 4.19
CA GLY A 450 -35.32 -5.94 3.17
C GLY A 450 -36.10 -4.74 2.67
N GLY A 451 -36.55 -3.85 3.59
CA GLY A 451 -37.23 -2.62 3.25
C GLY A 451 -36.35 -1.66 2.43
N LEU A 452 -35.08 -1.53 2.80
CA LEU A 452 -34.09 -0.73 2.05
C LEU A 452 -33.87 -1.29 0.63
N SER A 453 -33.73 -2.61 0.49
CA SER A 453 -33.59 -3.26 -0.82
C SER A 453 -34.83 -3.04 -1.70
N LEU A 454 -36.03 -3.20 -1.13
CA LEU A 454 -37.28 -2.94 -1.84
C LEU A 454 -37.42 -1.47 -2.24
N LEU A 455 -37.05 -0.53 -1.35
CA LEU A 455 -37.06 0.90 -1.65
C LEU A 455 -36.18 1.21 -2.87
N PHE A 456 -34.95 0.69 -2.89
CA PHE A 456 -34.07 0.87 -4.03
C PHE A 456 -34.58 0.23 -5.31
N LEU A 457 -35.19 -0.95 -5.26
CA LEU A 457 -35.77 -1.60 -6.45
C LEU A 457 -36.93 -0.78 -7.02
N LEU A 458 -37.82 -0.28 -6.16
CA LEU A 458 -39.01 0.46 -6.59
C LEU A 458 -38.73 1.87 -7.07
N LEU A 459 -37.77 2.56 -6.41
CA LEU A 459 -37.50 3.97 -6.67
C LEU A 459 -36.21 4.20 -7.51
N LYS A 460 -35.53 3.17 -8.01
CA LYS A 460 -34.26 3.28 -8.73
C LYS A 460 -34.23 4.33 -9.83
N SER A 461 -35.25 4.38 -10.68
CA SER A 461 -35.31 5.33 -11.80
C SER A 461 -35.72 6.77 -11.37
N MET A 462 -36.19 6.94 -10.13
CA MET A 462 -36.46 8.24 -9.53
C MET A 462 -35.24 8.78 -8.77
N LEU A 463 -34.48 7.88 -8.15
CA LEU A 463 -33.32 8.23 -7.31
C LEU A 463 -32.04 8.40 -8.12
N PHE A 464 -31.90 7.70 -9.25
CA PHE A 464 -30.65 7.59 -9.99
C PHE A 464 -30.88 7.74 -11.50
N ASP A 465 -29.95 8.44 -12.15
CA ASP A 465 -29.89 8.58 -13.62
C ASP A 465 -28.83 7.66 -14.25
N PHE A 466 -28.05 6.94 -13.44
CA PHE A 466 -26.99 6.02 -13.83
C PHE A 466 -25.88 6.64 -14.71
N SER A 467 -25.67 7.95 -14.59
CA SER A 467 -24.61 8.69 -15.31
C SER A 467 -23.27 8.55 -14.61
N GLY A 468 -22.21 8.28 -15.36
CA GLY A 468 -20.82 8.28 -14.90
C GLY A 468 -20.02 9.46 -15.46
N THR A 469 -18.89 9.76 -14.87
CA THR A 469 -18.01 10.88 -15.25
C THR A 469 -17.47 10.76 -16.69
N SER A 470 -17.27 9.54 -17.20
CA SER A 470 -16.81 9.28 -18.57
C SER A 470 -17.90 9.38 -19.65
N ASP A 471 -19.18 9.55 -19.27
CA ASP A 471 -20.29 9.50 -20.23
C ASP A 471 -20.27 10.66 -21.25
N SER A 472 -19.70 11.82 -20.88
CA SER A 472 -19.53 12.95 -21.80
C SER A 472 -18.59 12.62 -22.95
N MET A 473 -17.48 11.95 -22.67
CA MET A 473 -16.54 11.48 -23.68
C MET A 473 -17.19 10.47 -24.65
N PHE A 474 -17.96 9.52 -24.10
CA PHE A 474 -18.67 8.53 -24.91
C PHE A 474 -19.82 9.17 -25.74
N LEU A 475 -20.45 10.21 -25.22
CA LEU A 475 -21.47 10.96 -25.93
C LEU A 475 -20.90 11.64 -27.19
N GLU A 476 -19.74 12.27 -27.06
CA GLU A 476 -19.04 12.91 -28.18
C GLU A 476 -18.57 11.90 -29.21
N GLN A 477 -18.07 10.74 -28.77
CA GLN A 477 -17.43 9.75 -29.65
C GLN A 477 -18.44 8.80 -30.32
N TYR A 478 -19.47 8.33 -29.58
CA TYR A 478 -20.40 7.27 -30.02
C TYR A 478 -21.85 7.70 -30.04
N GLY A 479 -22.17 8.88 -29.55
CA GLY A 479 -23.52 9.48 -29.58
C GLY A 479 -24.44 9.02 -28.46
N ALA A 480 -25.63 9.66 -28.40
CA ALA A 480 -26.59 9.53 -27.31
C ALA A 480 -27.19 8.12 -27.14
N LYS A 481 -27.28 7.32 -28.24
CA LYS A 481 -27.82 5.97 -28.16
C LYS A 481 -26.89 5.03 -27.41
N PHE A 482 -25.59 5.14 -27.63
CA PHE A 482 -24.57 4.39 -26.92
C PHE A 482 -24.60 4.68 -25.41
N VAL A 483 -24.60 5.97 -25.02
CA VAL A 483 -24.66 6.35 -23.60
C VAL A 483 -25.93 5.85 -22.94
N ARG A 484 -27.06 5.88 -23.65
CA ARG A 484 -28.30 5.30 -23.15
C ARG A 484 -28.20 3.80 -22.92
N ALA A 485 -27.63 3.06 -23.85
CA ALA A 485 -27.40 1.61 -23.72
C ALA A 485 -26.52 1.30 -22.51
N LEU A 486 -25.43 2.07 -22.29
CA LEU A 486 -24.55 1.92 -21.12
C LEU A 486 -25.30 2.18 -19.80
N LYS A 487 -26.16 3.20 -19.75
CA LYS A 487 -27.00 3.47 -18.58
C LYS A 487 -28.02 2.36 -18.30
N GLU A 488 -28.62 1.77 -19.32
CA GLU A 488 -29.53 0.62 -19.13
C GLU A 488 -28.76 -0.61 -18.63
N ASP A 489 -27.52 -0.87 -19.10
CA ASP A 489 -26.68 -1.94 -18.57
C ASP A 489 -26.33 -1.71 -17.09
N ARG A 490 -25.94 -0.49 -16.69
CA ARG A 490 -25.69 -0.12 -15.28
C ARG A 490 -26.93 -0.32 -14.42
N LYS A 491 -28.12 0.08 -14.90
CA LYS A 491 -29.40 -0.10 -14.23
C LYS A 491 -29.79 -1.57 -14.09
N ALA A 492 -29.48 -2.40 -15.09
CA ALA A 492 -29.68 -3.84 -15.04
C ALA A 492 -28.78 -4.50 -13.98
N MET A 493 -27.50 -4.12 -13.91
CA MET A 493 -26.56 -4.56 -12.89
C MET A 493 -27.00 -4.19 -11.48
N PHE A 494 -27.38 -2.93 -11.26
CA PHE A 494 -27.96 -2.43 -10.01
C PHE A 494 -29.15 -3.28 -9.57
N THR A 495 -30.07 -3.54 -10.51
CA THR A 495 -31.31 -4.31 -10.24
C THR A 495 -30.97 -5.75 -9.85
N ALA A 496 -30.13 -6.42 -10.62
CA ALA A 496 -29.72 -7.80 -10.38
C ALA A 496 -29.06 -7.97 -9.00
N ASP A 497 -28.12 -7.08 -8.65
CA ASP A 497 -27.38 -7.18 -7.39
C ASP A 497 -28.21 -6.71 -6.18
N THR A 498 -29.18 -5.80 -6.36
CA THR A 498 -30.14 -5.47 -5.30
C THR A 498 -31.05 -6.66 -4.99
N ILE A 499 -31.54 -7.37 -6.03
CA ILE A 499 -32.33 -8.59 -5.87
C ILE A 499 -31.49 -9.67 -5.18
N ARG A 500 -30.25 -9.84 -5.62
CA ARG A 500 -29.30 -10.79 -5.02
C ARG A 500 -29.10 -10.53 -3.52
N SER A 501 -28.86 -9.29 -3.13
CA SER A 501 -28.67 -8.90 -1.72
C SER A 501 -29.96 -9.13 -0.91
N LEU A 502 -31.13 -8.81 -1.46
CA LEU A 502 -32.43 -9.11 -0.85
C LEU A 502 -32.64 -10.62 -0.64
N VAL A 503 -32.25 -11.45 -1.60
CA VAL A 503 -32.34 -12.92 -1.48
C VAL A 503 -31.48 -13.41 -0.32
N PHE A 504 -30.23 -12.96 -0.17
CA PHE A 504 -29.39 -13.34 0.97
C PHE A 504 -29.95 -12.86 2.31
N VAL A 505 -30.51 -11.65 2.36
CA VAL A 505 -31.22 -11.15 3.56
C VAL A 505 -32.37 -12.09 3.94
N LEU A 506 -33.21 -12.50 2.98
CA LEU A 506 -34.35 -13.36 3.22
C LEU A 506 -33.96 -14.81 3.57
N LEU A 507 -32.94 -15.36 2.91
CA LEU A 507 -32.39 -16.70 3.21
C LEU A 507 -31.86 -16.77 4.63
N LEU A 508 -31.06 -15.78 5.04
CA LEU A 508 -30.48 -15.74 6.38
C LEU A 508 -31.55 -15.48 7.44
N ALA A 509 -32.48 -14.57 7.17
CA ALA A 509 -33.64 -14.34 8.04
C ALA A 509 -34.47 -15.61 8.25
N SER A 510 -34.74 -16.36 7.16
CA SER A 510 -35.47 -17.62 7.19
C SER A 510 -34.76 -18.71 7.99
N ALA A 511 -33.43 -18.87 7.78
CA ALA A 511 -32.63 -19.84 8.52
C ALA A 511 -32.62 -19.55 10.04
N LEU A 512 -32.45 -18.27 10.41
CA LEU A 512 -32.49 -17.86 11.83
C LEU A 512 -33.90 -17.99 12.43
N TYR A 513 -34.95 -17.72 11.66
CA TYR A 513 -36.34 -17.92 12.06
C TYR A 513 -36.64 -19.40 12.32
N LEU A 514 -36.28 -20.30 11.39
CA LEU A 514 -36.44 -21.75 11.54
C LEU A 514 -35.71 -22.31 12.78
N TYR A 515 -34.53 -21.76 13.06
CA TYR A 515 -33.80 -22.07 14.28
C TYR A 515 -34.56 -21.62 15.54
N LEU A 516 -35.09 -20.37 15.55
CA LEU A 516 -35.92 -19.89 16.65
C LEU A 516 -37.15 -20.75 16.93
N LYS A 517 -37.78 -21.25 15.86
CA LYS A 517 -38.94 -22.17 15.92
C LYS A 517 -38.55 -23.62 16.27
N LYS A 518 -37.22 -23.88 16.47
CA LYS A 518 -36.65 -25.20 16.74
C LYS A 518 -36.81 -26.21 15.57
N ASN A 519 -37.17 -25.75 14.39
CA ASN A 519 -37.25 -26.60 13.18
C ASN A 519 -35.88 -26.85 12.56
N LEU A 520 -34.86 -26.12 12.96
CA LEU A 520 -33.47 -26.22 12.48
C LEU A 520 -32.53 -26.46 13.67
N LYS A 521 -31.65 -27.48 13.59
CA LYS A 521 -30.63 -27.72 14.60
C LYS A 521 -29.44 -26.75 14.42
N GLN A 522 -28.76 -26.39 15.52
CA GLN A 522 -27.62 -25.46 15.49
C GLN A 522 -26.50 -25.82 14.50
N PRO A 523 -26.04 -27.10 14.37
CA PRO A 523 -25.02 -27.44 13.39
C PRO A 523 -25.44 -27.14 11.93
N MET A 524 -26.72 -27.44 11.62
CA MET A 524 -27.27 -27.21 10.30
C MET A 524 -27.41 -25.71 10.00
N LEU A 525 -27.84 -24.90 10.99
CA LEU A 525 -27.85 -23.44 10.87
C LEU A 525 -26.44 -22.90 10.58
N LEU A 526 -25.43 -23.37 11.33
CA LEU A 526 -24.04 -22.92 11.08
C LEU A 526 -23.54 -23.30 9.68
N GLY A 527 -23.93 -24.49 9.20
CA GLY A 527 -23.63 -24.90 7.83
C GLY A 527 -24.27 -23.98 6.79
N LEU A 528 -25.56 -23.67 6.93
CA LEU A 528 -26.28 -22.75 6.03
C LEU A 528 -25.71 -21.34 6.07
N VAL A 529 -25.43 -20.80 7.26
CA VAL A 529 -24.79 -19.47 7.40
C VAL A 529 -23.43 -19.46 6.69
N GLY A 530 -22.63 -20.51 6.86
CA GLY A 530 -21.34 -20.66 6.18
C GLY A 530 -21.49 -20.69 4.64
N ILE A 531 -22.44 -21.47 4.13
CA ILE A 531 -22.73 -21.53 2.69
C ILE A 531 -23.19 -20.16 2.18
N PHE A 532 -24.11 -19.47 2.89
CA PHE A 532 -24.56 -18.16 2.47
C PHE A 532 -23.43 -17.13 2.44
N ILE A 533 -22.55 -17.10 3.45
CA ILE A 533 -21.36 -16.22 3.47
C ILE A 533 -20.45 -16.54 2.28
N LEU A 534 -20.13 -17.79 2.04
CA LEU A 534 -19.22 -18.20 0.96
C LEU A 534 -19.80 -17.90 -0.43
N VAL A 535 -21.05 -18.29 -0.68
CA VAL A 535 -21.71 -18.06 -1.98
C VAL A 535 -21.90 -16.55 -2.21
N ASP A 536 -22.21 -15.82 -1.16
CA ASP A 536 -22.37 -14.36 -1.21
C ASP A 536 -21.05 -13.67 -1.58
N LEU A 537 -19.97 -13.92 -0.87
CA LEU A 537 -18.69 -13.23 -1.06
C LEU A 537 -17.92 -13.78 -2.27
N ILE A 538 -17.76 -15.11 -2.40
CA ILE A 538 -17.00 -15.71 -3.51
C ILE A 538 -17.68 -15.40 -4.84
N GLY A 539 -19.03 -15.43 -4.88
CA GLY A 539 -19.76 -15.11 -6.10
C GLY A 539 -19.59 -13.67 -6.60
N VAL A 540 -19.23 -12.72 -5.72
CA VAL A 540 -18.84 -11.36 -6.13
C VAL A 540 -17.35 -11.30 -6.46
N ASN A 541 -16.50 -11.87 -5.62
CA ASN A 541 -15.05 -11.86 -5.79
C ASN A 541 -14.61 -12.45 -7.14
N SER A 542 -15.25 -13.56 -7.56
CA SER A 542 -14.93 -14.24 -8.83
C SER A 542 -15.27 -13.43 -10.08
N ARG A 543 -15.98 -12.31 -9.96
CA ARG A 543 -16.21 -11.38 -11.08
C ARG A 543 -14.97 -10.56 -11.37
N TYR A 544 -14.17 -10.24 -10.34
CA TYR A 544 -13.06 -9.29 -10.36
C TYR A 544 -11.68 -9.94 -10.19
N VAL A 545 -11.63 -11.10 -9.54
CA VAL A 545 -10.41 -11.89 -9.39
C VAL A 545 -10.74 -13.35 -9.71
N ASN A 546 -10.27 -13.82 -10.86
CA ASN A 546 -10.60 -15.14 -11.39
C ASN A 546 -9.40 -15.75 -12.16
N GLU A 547 -9.61 -16.88 -12.83
CA GLU A 547 -8.53 -17.62 -13.53
C GLU A 547 -7.84 -16.81 -14.64
N ASN A 548 -8.54 -15.85 -15.27
CA ASN A 548 -8.00 -15.04 -16.36
C ASN A 548 -6.94 -14.04 -15.88
N ASP A 549 -6.93 -13.71 -14.58
CA ASP A 549 -5.92 -12.82 -13.98
C ASP A 549 -4.59 -13.54 -13.72
N PHE A 550 -4.52 -14.85 -13.99
CA PHE A 550 -3.32 -15.67 -13.74
C PHE A 550 -2.54 -15.94 -15.00
N VAL A 551 -1.25 -15.65 -14.94
CA VAL A 551 -0.28 -15.84 -16.02
C VAL A 551 0.79 -16.88 -15.62
N PRO A 552 1.55 -17.45 -16.57
CA PRO A 552 2.75 -18.23 -16.25
C PRO A 552 3.69 -17.43 -15.34
N ALA A 553 4.33 -18.09 -14.36
CA ALA A 553 5.23 -17.42 -13.40
C ALA A 553 6.36 -16.63 -14.11
N SER A 554 6.84 -17.11 -15.26
CA SER A 554 7.86 -16.45 -16.08
C SER A 554 7.48 -15.04 -16.53
N VAL A 555 6.17 -14.74 -16.70
CA VAL A 555 5.69 -13.40 -17.08
C VAL A 555 5.93 -12.39 -15.93
N MET A 556 5.78 -12.82 -14.67
CA MET A 556 6.03 -11.97 -13.53
C MET A 556 7.50 -11.91 -13.12
N GLU A 557 8.26 -12.99 -13.37
CA GLU A 557 9.70 -13.06 -13.10
C GLU A 557 10.50 -12.25 -14.11
N ARG A 558 10.06 -12.21 -15.36
CA ARG A 558 10.70 -11.49 -16.46
C ARG A 558 9.65 -10.63 -17.20
N PRO A 559 9.15 -9.57 -16.55
CA PRO A 559 8.00 -8.82 -17.05
C PRO A 559 8.32 -7.97 -18.28
N PHE A 560 9.59 -7.68 -18.51
CA PHE A 560 10.03 -6.88 -19.66
C PHE A 560 10.92 -7.69 -20.59
N GLN A 561 10.73 -7.47 -21.90
CA GLN A 561 11.57 -8.03 -22.96
C GLN A 561 12.40 -6.91 -23.57
N PRO A 562 13.70 -7.13 -23.86
CA PRO A 562 14.53 -6.10 -24.46
C PRO A 562 14.10 -5.84 -25.90
N THR A 563 13.91 -4.57 -26.25
CA THR A 563 13.72 -4.12 -27.63
C THR A 563 15.05 -4.09 -28.39
N GLN A 564 15.03 -3.73 -29.68
CA GLN A 564 16.27 -3.52 -30.41
C GLN A 564 17.06 -2.36 -29.83
N ALA A 565 16.39 -1.26 -29.44
CA ALA A 565 17.02 -0.12 -28.77
C ALA A 565 17.76 -0.54 -27.48
N ASP A 566 17.15 -1.38 -26.66
CA ASP A 566 17.82 -1.86 -25.43
C ASP A 566 19.06 -2.70 -25.77
N ARG A 567 18.98 -3.59 -26.78
CA ARG A 567 20.14 -4.41 -27.20
C ARG A 567 21.29 -3.56 -27.74
N ASP A 568 20.97 -2.52 -28.49
CA ASP A 568 21.98 -1.62 -29.06
C ASP A 568 22.69 -0.85 -27.94
N ILE A 569 21.94 -0.30 -26.97
CA ILE A 569 22.48 0.42 -25.81
C ILE A 569 23.32 -0.50 -24.92
N LEU A 570 22.88 -1.74 -24.69
CA LEU A 570 23.57 -2.70 -23.80
C LEU A 570 24.92 -3.20 -24.37
N THR A 571 25.29 -2.81 -25.60
CA THR A 571 26.65 -3.03 -26.14
C THR A 571 27.69 -2.08 -25.53
N ASP A 572 27.25 -1.02 -24.87
CA ASP A 572 28.10 -0.02 -24.20
C ASP A 572 28.25 -0.36 -22.71
N ASP A 573 29.40 -0.84 -22.31
CA ASP A 573 29.71 -1.23 -20.91
C ASP A 573 30.07 -0.03 -20.00
N SER A 574 30.06 1.23 -20.51
CA SER A 574 30.36 2.41 -19.70
C SER A 574 29.26 2.74 -18.68
N HIS A 575 29.56 3.60 -17.73
CA HIS A 575 28.56 4.06 -16.75
C HIS A 575 27.85 5.32 -17.26
N TYR A 576 26.57 5.20 -17.60
CA TYR A 576 25.72 6.27 -18.15
C TYR A 576 24.27 6.09 -17.71
N ARG A 577 23.42 7.06 -18.02
CA ARG A 577 21.96 6.97 -17.84
C ARG A 577 21.22 7.00 -19.16
N VAL A 578 20.03 6.43 -19.13
CA VAL A 578 19.09 6.35 -20.25
C VAL A 578 17.81 7.12 -19.91
N TYR A 579 17.29 7.83 -20.91
CA TYR A 579 15.98 8.46 -20.84
C TYR A 579 15.03 7.81 -21.85
N ASP A 580 14.05 7.04 -21.34
CA ASP A 580 13.05 6.34 -22.15
C ASP A 580 11.81 7.24 -22.32
N LEU A 581 11.55 7.64 -23.56
CA LEU A 581 10.43 8.49 -23.96
C LEU A 581 9.26 7.69 -24.54
N THR A 582 9.36 6.37 -24.60
CA THR A 582 8.28 5.50 -25.13
C THR A 582 7.11 5.35 -24.16
N SER A 583 7.30 5.76 -22.90
CA SER A 583 6.30 5.76 -21.83
C SER A 583 6.51 6.94 -20.89
N ASN A 584 5.55 7.16 -19.97
CA ASN A 584 5.78 8.17 -18.92
C ASN A 584 6.97 7.76 -18.05
N PRO A 585 8.07 8.51 -18.06
CA PRO A 585 9.32 8.11 -17.42
C PRO A 585 9.23 8.01 -15.90
N LEU A 586 8.31 8.73 -15.25
CA LEU A 586 8.12 8.70 -13.81
C LEU A 586 7.04 7.68 -13.36
N ASN A 587 6.44 6.94 -14.30
CA ASN A 587 5.41 5.94 -14.03
C ASN A 587 5.70 4.59 -14.72
N SER A 588 6.95 4.33 -15.10
CA SER A 588 7.39 3.08 -15.72
C SER A 588 8.74 2.65 -15.17
N ALA A 589 8.86 1.37 -14.82
CA ALA A 589 10.12 0.75 -14.40
C ALA A 589 10.82 -0.01 -15.54
N ARG A 590 10.33 0.09 -16.79
CA ARG A 590 10.90 -0.63 -17.93
C ARG A 590 12.35 -0.24 -18.17
N ALA A 591 12.63 1.06 -18.21
CA ALA A 591 14.01 1.54 -18.39
C ALA A 591 14.91 1.11 -17.21
N SER A 592 14.41 1.16 -15.97
CA SER A 592 15.12 0.72 -14.77
C SER A 592 15.47 -0.78 -14.77
N TYR A 593 14.68 -1.59 -15.50
CA TYR A 593 14.94 -3.03 -15.63
C TYR A 593 16.18 -3.37 -16.47
N PHE A 594 16.46 -2.59 -17.51
CA PHE A 594 17.56 -2.83 -18.45
C PHE A 594 18.76 -1.89 -18.23
N HIS A 595 18.51 -0.67 -17.76
CA HIS A 595 19.46 0.43 -17.77
C HIS A 595 19.48 1.18 -16.43
N LYS A 596 20.49 2.02 -16.22
CA LYS A 596 20.46 3.09 -15.23
C LYS A 596 19.59 4.23 -15.79
N SER A 597 18.44 4.44 -15.19
CA SER A 597 17.41 5.36 -15.68
C SER A 597 17.32 6.63 -14.85
N ILE A 598 17.04 7.76 -15.50
CA ILE A 598 16.65 8.99 -14.79
C ILE A 598 15.20 8.96 -14.32
N GLY A 599 14.37 8.06 -14.89
CA GLY A 599 12.99 7.80 -14.51
C GLY A 599 12.87 6.59 -13.56
N GLY A 600 11.63 6.15 -13.34
CA GLY A 600 11.29 5.00 -12.50
C GLY A 600 9.82 4.97 -12.08
N TYR A 601 9.46 3.99 -11.27
CA TYR A 601 8.10 3.84 -10.74
C TYR A 601 8.13 3.76 -9.21
N HIS A 602 7.70 4.81 -8.54
CA HIS A 602 7.58 4.81 -7.08
C HIS A 602 6.58 5.86 -6.58
N ALA A 603 5.80 5.53 -5.53
CA ALA A 603 4.82 6.44 -4.94
C ALA A 603 5.46 7.61 -4.14
N ALA A 604 6.67 7.41 -3.64
CA ALA A 604 7.49 8.43 -2.98
C ALA A 604 8.78 8.60 -3.80
N LYS A 605 8.71 9.39 -4.87
CA LYS A 605 9.86 9.67 -5.74
C LYS A 605 10.85 10.60 -5.02
N PRO A 606 12.14 10.61 -5.38
CA PRO A 606 13.06 11.66 -4.92
C PRO A 606 12.53 13.05 -5.27
N GLY A 607 12.36 13.92 -4.27
CA GLY A 607 11.64 15.19 -4.43
C GLY A 607 12.31 16.11 -5.46
N ARG A 608 13.60 16.37 -5.32
CA ARG A 608 14.34 17.24 -6.25
C ARG A 608 14.46 16.67 -7.66
N THR A 609 14.43 15.35 -7.83
CA THR A 609 14.38 14.74 -9.17
C THR A 609 13.01 14.98 -9.81
N GLN A 610 11.92 14.84 -9.06
CA GLN A 610 10.58 15.18 -9.55
C GLN A 610 10.52 16.65 -9.99
N GLU A 611 11.05 17.58 -9.18
CA GLU A 611 11.08 19.00 -9.49
C GLU A 611 11.90 19.32 -10.75
N LEU A 612 13.01 18.61 -11.01
CA LEU A 612 13.74 18.75 -12.28
C LEU A 612 12.91 18.27 -13.48
N PHE A 613 12.11 17.23 -13.31
CA PHE A 613 11.19 16.79 -14.35
C PHE A 613 10.15 17.86 -14.64
N ASP A 614 9.54 18.44 -13.61
CA ASP A 614 8.45 19.41 -13.73
C ASP A 614 8.93 20.73 -14.34
N PHE A 615 10.11 21.21 -13.94
CA PHE A 615 10.66 22.48 -14.43
C PHE A 615 11.33 22.35 -15.80
N TYR A 616 12.00 21.23 -16.11
CA TYR A 616 12.94 21.19 -17.24
C TYR A 616 12.87 19.94 -18.11
N ILE A 617 12.84 18.73 -17.51
CA ILE A 617 13.03 17.50 -18.27
C ILE A 617 11.85 17.24 -19.20
N TYR A 618 10.61 17.46 -18.75
CA TYR A 618 9.42 17.38 -19.60
C TYR A 618 9.39 18.41 -20.72
N GLN A 619 10.13 19.51 -20.58
CA GLN A 619 10.30 20.53 -21.61
C GLN A 619 11.48 20.23 -22.55
N GLY A 620 12.19 19.13 -22.36
CA GLY A 620 13.33 18.72 -23.19
C GLY A 620 14.58 19.55 -23.01
N LYS A 621 14.79 20.18 -21.82
CA LYS A 621 15.99 21.02 -21.57
C LYS A 621 17.26 20.17 -21.60
N GLN A 622 17.96 20.23 -22.74
CA GLN A 622 19.13 19.39 -23.05
C GLN A 622 20.26 19.53 -22.01
N SER A 623 20.50 20.77 -21.50
CA SER A 623 21.57 21.00 -20.52
C SER A 623 21.40 20.19 -19.21
N ILE A 624 20.15 19.98 -18.77
CA ILE A 624 19.83 19.20 -17.59
C ILE A 624 20.07 17.71 -17.87
N LEU A 625 19.65 17.20 -19.02
CA LEU A 625 19.89 15.81 -19.43
C LEU A 625 21.41 15.54 -19.58
N ASN A 626 22.16 16.50 -20.11
CA ASN A 626 23.61 16.39 -20.25
C ASN A 626 24.33 16.30 -18.89
N MET A 627 23.97 17.14 -17.90
CA MET A 627 24.57 17.06 -16.56
C MET A 627 24.18 15.81 -15.76
N LEU A 628 23.01 15.21 -16.07
CA LEU A 628 22.59 13.91 -15.51
C LEU A 628 23.25 12.72 -16.21
N ASN A 629 24.21 12.92 -17.12
CA ASN A 629 24.90 11.89 -17.89
C ASN A 629 23.92 11.01 -18.69
N VAL A 630 22.87 11.61 -19.27
CA VAL A 630 21.97 10.90 -20.18
C VAL A 630 22.71 10.73 -21.52
N LYS A 631 23.23 9.54 -21.74
CA LYS A 631 24.01 9.19 -22.94
C LYS A 631 23.14 8.67 -24.08
N TYR A 632 21.97 8.11 -23.74
CA TYR A 632 21.05 7.54 -24.72
C TYR A 632 19.62 7.95 -24.43
N PHE A 633 18.89 8.25 -25.50
CA PHE A 633 17.43 8.36 -25.52
C PHE A 633 16.83 7.12 -26.16
N ILE A 634 15.68 6.67 -25.68
CA ILE A 634 14.83 5.69 -26.36
C ILE A 634 13.53 6.42 -26.73
N PHE A 635 13.18 6.43 -28.01
CA PHE A 635 11.97 7.08 -28.52
C PHE A 635 11.21 6.11 -29.44
N ASP A 636 9.93 6.36 -29.62
CA ASP A 636 9.09 5.60 -30.54
C ASP A 636 9.25 6.16 -31.96
N ASP A 637 9.64 5.30 -32.91
CA ASP A 637 9.67 5.60 -34.32
C ASP A 637 8.75 4.64 -35.06
N GLU A 638 7.55 5.10 -35.41
CA GLU A 638 6.51 4.30 -36.13
C GLU A 638 6.16 2.99 -35.40
N GLY A 639 6.05 3.02 -34.07
CA GLY A 639 5.74 1.84 -33.23
C GLY A 639 6.96 0.95 -32.93
N GLN A 640 8.17 1.38 -33.28
CA GLN A 640 9.42 0.67 -33.01
C GLN A 640 10.32 1.54 -32.08
N PRO A 641 10.66 1.08 -30.87
CA PRO A 641 11.61 1.77 -30.01
C PRO A 641 13.01 1.81 -30.65
N LYS A 642 13.56 3.01 -30.81
CA LYS A 642 14.92 3.28 -31.33
C LYS A 642 15.79 3.98 -30.30
N ALA A 643 17.08 3.63 -30.30
CA ALA A 643 18.09 4.29 -29.49
C ALA A 643 18.73 5.46 -30.26
N GLN A 644 18.88 6.60 -29.59
CA GLN A 644 19.60 7.78 -30.10
C GLN A 644 20.69 8.18 -29.12
N PRO A 645 21.96 8.21 -29.51
CA PRO A 645 23.03 8.70 -28.65
C PRO A 645 22.95 10.21 -28.45
N ASN A 646 23.32 10.66 -27.23
CA ASN A 646 23.49 12.05 -26.89
C ASN A 646 24.99 12.38 -26.82
N PRO A 647 25.56 13.04 -27.83
CA PRO A 647 27.00 13.36 -27.84
C PRO A 647 27.40 14.43 -26.84
N ASP A 648 26.43 15.23 -26.33
CA ASP A 648 26.70 16.38 -25.46
C ASP A 648 26.65 16.03 -23.96
N HIS A 649 26.42 14.74 -23.59
CA HIS A 649 26.42 14.33 -22.18
C HIS A 649 27.76 14.66 -21.51
N LEU A 650 27.72 15.06 -20.22
CA LEU A 650 28.92 15.53 -19.54
C LEU A 650 29.79 14.43 -18.93
N GLY A 651 29.37 13.18 -19.04
CA GLY A 651 30.10 12.05 -18.48
C GLY A 651 29.84 11.85 -16.96
N ASN A 652 30.70 11.04 -16.34
CA ASN A 652 30.53 10.66 -14.92
C ASN A 652 31.05 11.74 -13.97
N ALA A 653 32.05 12.53 -14.37
CA ALA A 653 32.60 13.64 -13.63
C ALA A 653 33.32 14.64 -14.57
N TRP A 654 33.32 15.90 -14.20
CA TRP A 654 34.00 16.99 -14.94
C TRP A 654 34.37 18.13 -14.01
N PHE A 655 35.30 18.95 -14.44
CA PHE A 655 35.71 20.19 -13.72
C PHE A 655 34.89 21.37 -14.24
N VAL A 656 34.67 22.35 -13.35
CA VAL A 656 33.95 23.61 -13.66
C VAL A 656 34.81 24.80 -13.32
N ASP A 657 34.63 25.87 -14.10
CA ASP A 657 35.41 27.12 -13.97
C ASP A 657 34.90 28.03 -12.84
N GLN A 658 33.59 27.91 -12.50
CA GLN A 658 32.94 28.81 -11.56
C GLN A 658 32.05 28.08 -10.58
N LEU A 659 32.07 28.53 -9.32
CA LEU A 659 31.09 28.20 -8.28
C LEU A 659 30.31 29.46 -7.93
N ILE A 660 28.99 29.41 -8.08
CA ILE A 660 28.08 30.53 -7.81
C ILE A 660 27.18 30.14 -6.62
N PRO A 661 27.31 30.81 -5.47
CA PRO A 661 26.38 30.63 -4.37
C PRO A 661 25.04 31.32 -4.67
N VAL A 662 23.97 30.68 -4.37
CA VAL A 662 22.58 31.19 -4.40
C VAL A 662 21.94 31.01 -3.03
N GLU A 663 20.94 31.82 -2.70
CA GLU A 663 20.43 31.86 -1.32
C GLU A 663 19.67 30.59 -0.91
N ASN A 664 18.87 30.04 -1.83
CA ASN A 664 17.91 28.96 -1.50
C ASN A 664 17.59 28.08 -2.73
N ALA A 665 16.74 27.07 -2.51
CA ALA A 665 16.34 26.13 -3.54
C ALA A 665 15.59 26.77 -4.73
N ASN A 666 14.82 27.86 -4.50
CA ASN A 666 14.12 28.57 -5.58
C ASN A 666 15.14 29.22 -6.55
N GLN A 667 16.13 29.92 -6.00
CA GLN A 667 17.19 30.51 -6.82
C GLN A 667 18.03 29.42 -7.49
N ALA A 668 18.29 28.29 -6.79
CA ALA A 668 19.08 27.20 -7.34
C ALA A 668 18.41 26.56 -8.56
N ILE A 669 17.11 26.27 -8.48
CA ILE A 669 16.40 25.65 -9.61
C ILE A 669 16.29 26.66 -10.78
N LEU A 670 15.93 27.91 -10.52
CA LEU A 670 15.78 28.92 -11.56
C LEU A 670 17.11 29.24 -12.28
N ALA A 671 18.21 29.24 -11.55
CA ALA A 671 19.54 29.51 -12.13
C ALA A 671 19.99 28.41 -13.11
N LEU A 672 19.49 27.18 -12.99
CA LEU A 672 19.76 26.10 -13.95
C LEU A 672 19.28 26.41 -15.38
N ASP A 673 18.32 27.34 -15.52
CA ASP A 673 17.85 27.76 -16.84
C ASP A 673 18.90 28.57 -17.63
N THR A 674 19.72 29.30 -16.90
CA THR A 674 20.62 30.33 -17.46
C THR A 674 22.10 29.94 -17.49
N ILE A 675 22.53 29.02 -16.63
CA ILE A 675 23.93 28.58 -16.57
C ILE A 675 24.25 27.53 -17.62
N ASN A 676 25.56 27.42 -17.92
CA ASN A 676 26.12 26.27 -18.62
C ASN A 676 26.67 25.26 -17.58
N PRO A 677 26.01 24.11 -17.34
CA PRO A 677 26.47 23.14 -16.33
C PRO A 677 27.87 22.55 -16.63
N ARG A 678 28.37 22.68 -17.87
CA ARG A 678 29.74 22.23 -18.24
C ARG A 678 30.82 23.06 -17.57
N SER A 679 30.57 24.35 -17.33
CA SER A 679 31.56 25.28 -16.80
C SER A 679 31.17 25.94 -15.47
N THR A 680 29.93 25.83 -15.06
CA THR A 680 29.41 26.53 -13.88
C THR A 680 28.67 25.59 -12.93
N ALA A 681 29.02 25.68 -11.65
CA ALA A 681 28.31 25.04 -10.57
C ALA A 681 27.52 26.05 -9.74
N ILE A 682 26.33 25.68 -9.30
CA ILE A 682 25.49 26.43 -8.35
C ILE A 682 25.46 25.70 -7.02
N VAL A 683 25.57 26.44 -5.90
CA VAL A 683 25.47 25.92 -4.56
C VAL A 683 24.53 26.76 -3.70
N GLU A 684 23.68 26.08 -2.92
CA GLU A 684 22.76 26.74 -1.98
C GLU A 684 23.51 27.16 -0.71
N SER A 685 23.72 28.47 -0.52
CA SER A 685 24.50 29.04 0.59
C SER A 685 23.82 28.87 1.96
N ASN A 686 22.51 28.73 1.99
CA ASN A 686 21.76 28.45 3.21
C ASN A 686 22.01 27.01 3.77
N GLN A 687 22.54 26.12 2.94
CA GLN A 687 22.83 24.72 3.35
C GLN A 687 24.34 24.43 3.38
N PHE A 688 25.09 25.06 2.48
CA PHE A 688 26.53 24.84 2.34
C PHE A 688 27.26 26.17 2.39
N SER A 689 28.09 26.38 3.41
CA SER A 689 28.87 27.65 3.58
C SER A 689 29.97 27.75 2.53
N LYS A 690 29.57 27.98 1.28
CA LYS A 690 30.46 28.19 0.13
C LYS A 690 30.30 29.61 -0.42
N SER A 691 31.43 30.23 -0.79
CA SER A 691 31.50 31.55 -1.45
C SER A 691 31.75 31.39 -2.94
N ALA A 692 31.46 32.45 -3.69
CA ALA A 692 31.79 32.50 -5.11
C ALA A 692 33.30 32.29 -5.32
N LYS A 693 33.64 31.41 -6.26
CA LYS A 693 35.02 31.03 -6.52
C LYS A 693 35.20 30.70 -8.00
N THR A 694 36.34 31.11 -8.57
CA THR A 694 36.77 30.73 -9.92
C THR A 694 37.92 29.73 -9.82
N TYR A 695 37.92 28.80 -10.78
CA TYR A 695 38.95 27.76 -10.89
C TYR A 695 39.56 27.85 -12.29
N ASP A 696 40.87 27.73 -12.39
CA ASP A 696 41.59 27.81 -13.67
C ASP A 696 41.71 26.40 -14.29
N VAL A 697 40.60 25.89 -14.86
CA VAL A 697 40.55 24.54 -15.46
C VAL A 697 41.40 24.49 -16.73
N GLN A 698 42.35 23.55 -16.76
CA GLN A 698 43.27 23.35 -17.88
C GLN A 698 42.87 22.14 -18.73
N SER A 699 43.24 22.15 -20.00
CA SER A 699 43.01 21.03 -20.92
C SER A 699 43.74 19.75 -20.52
N SER A 700 44.77 19.86 -19.68
CA SER A 700 45.50 18.72 -19.09
C SER A 700 44.81 18.07 -17.90
N ASP A 701 43.85 18.77 -17.28
CA ASP A 701 43.08 18.27 -16.13
C ASP A 701 42.24 17.06 -16.51
N LYS A 702 42.35 15.98 -15.77
CA LYS A 702 41.68 14.72 -16.05
C LYS A 702 40.98 14.18 -14.80
N ILE A 703 39.75 13.71 -14.95
CA ILE A 703 39.02 12.95 -13.96
C ILE A 703 38.27 11.83 -14.68
N GLN A 704 38.34 10.61 -14.16
CA GLN A 704 37.65 9.46 -14.77
C GLN A 704 37.15 8.51 -13.72
N LEU A 705 36.03 7.83 -14.01
CA LEU A 705 35.51 6.71 -13.22
C LEU A 705 36.33 5.47 -13.52
N GLU A 706 36.95 4.89 -12.49
CA GLU A 706 37.74 3.65 -12.60
C GLU A 706 36.92 2.40 -12.34
N SER A 707 36.03 2.47 -11.33
CA SER A 707 35.15 1.36 -11.00
C SER A 707 33.81 1.84 -10.46
N TYR A 708 32.78 1.06 -10.75
CA TYR A 708 31.42 1.28 -10.29
C TYR A 708 30.87 0.00 -9.68
N SER A 709 30.29 0.12 -8.50
CA SER A 709 29.36 -0.83 -7.92
C SER A 709 28.19 -0.09 -7.25
N GLU A 710 27.12 -0.77 -6.86
CA GLU A 710 25.94 -0.11 -6.30
C GLU A 710 26.25 0.67 -5.00
N ASN A 711 27.15 0.18 -4.16
CA ASN A 711 27.52 0.84 -2.91
C ASN A 711 28.85 1.62 -2.99
N GLU A 712 29.58 1.58 -4.11
CA GLU A 712 30.92 2.16 -4.20
C GLU A 712 31.24 2.67 -5.60
N LEU A 713 31.85 3.87 -5.67
CA LEU A 713 32.42 4.43 -6.89
C LEU A 713 33.84 4.89 -6.63
N THR A 714 34.75 4.55 -7.53
CA THR A 714 36.15 4.97 -7.46
C THR A 714 36.49 5.79 -8.69
N TYR A 715 37.04 6.99 -8.46
CA TYR A 715 37.51 7.88 -9.52
C TYR A 715 39.04 8.11 -9.35
N SER A 716 39.73 8.30 -10.45
CA SER A 716 41.08 8.86 -10.47
C SER A 716 41.09 10.27 -11.07
N TYR A 717 41.94 11.11 -10.59
CA TYR A 717 42.14 12.42 -11.21
C TYR A 717 43.61 12.87 -11.21
N THR A 718 43.92 13.79 -12.12
CA THR A 718 45.25 14.43 -12.22
C THR A 718 45.04 15.91 -12.58
N ILE A 719 45.46 16.80 -11.69
CA ILE A 719 45.28 18.26 -11.82
C ILE A 719 46.51 19.03 -11.27
N GLU A 720 46.85 20.18 -11.85
CA GLU A 720 47.99 20.95 -11.43
C GLU A 720 47.68 21.95 -10.31
N GLY A 721 46.45 22.39 -10.17
CA GLY A 721 45.98 23.32 -9.13
C GLY A 721 44.68 22.82 -8.50
N GLU A 722 44.16 23.53 -7.51
CA GLU A 722 42.86 23.21 -6.90
C GLU A 722 41.75 23.33 -7.96
N ARG A 723 40.84 22.34 -7.98
CA ARG A 723 39.69 22.28 -8.91
C ARG A 723 38.42 21.97 -8.18
N LEU A 724 37.29 22.38 -8.77
CA LEU A 724 35.96 21.89 -8.39
C LEU A 724 35.49 20.83 -9.39
N ALA A 725 35.29 19.64 -8.92
CA ALA A 725 34.70 18.56 -9.70
C ALA A 725 33.21 18.42 -9.40
N LEU A 726 32.40 18.30 -10.45
CA LEU A 726 31.02 17.84 -10.40
C LEU A 726 30.97 16.35 -10.80
N PHE A 727 30.10 15.62 -10.13
CA PHE A 727 29.82 14.20 -10.40
C PHE A 727 28.36 14.09 -10.81
N SER A 728 28.06 13.39 -11.89
CA SER A 728 26.69 13.16 -12.34
C SER A 728 25.84 12.29 -11.39
N GLU A 729 26.36 11.98 -10.21
CA GLU A 729 25.69 11.20 -9.19
C GLU A 729 24.74 12.05 -8.33
N ILE A 730 23.56 11.52 -8.04
CA ILE A 730 22.58 12.20 -7.18
C ILE A 730 23.12 12.36 -5.77
N TYR A 731 23.10 13.59 -5.27
CA TYR A 731 23.43 13.89 -3.88
C TYR A 731 22.36 13.37 -2.94
N TYR A 732 22.80 12.62 -1.95
CA TYR A 732 21.98 12.18 -0.82
C TYR A 732 22.71 12.57 0.47
N PRO A 733 22.06 13.25 1.41
CA PRO A 733 22.74 13.88 2.54
C PRO A 733 23.30 12.90 3.57
N GLN A 734 22.82 11.66 3.59
CA GLN A 734 23.21 10.65 4.56
C GLN A 734 23.88 9.44 3.87
N GLY A 735 24.73 8.75 4.59
CA GLY A 735 25.28 7.45 4.19
C GLY A 735 26.43 7.47 3.19
N TRP A 736 26.57 8.48 2.33
CA TRP A 736 27.70 8.59 1.43
C TRP A 736 28.93 9.14 2.17
N LYS A 737 29.96 8.33 2.28
CA LYS A 737 31.30 8.72 2.74
C LYS A 737 32.21 8.87 1.55
N VAL A 738 33.04 9.91 1.58
CA VAL A 738 33.98 10.23 0.51
C VAL A 738 35.36 10.31 1.08
N SER A 739 36.32 9.69 0.41
CA SER A 739 37.75 9.80 0.77
C SER A 739 38.59 10.11 -0.46
N ILE A 740 39.67 10.86 -0.25
CA ILE A 740 40.78 11.07 -1.20
C ILE A 740 41.99 10.34 -0.64
N ASP A 741 42.50 9.34 -1.34
CA ASP A 741 43.63 8.48 -0.92
C ASP A 741 43.44 7.87 0.48
N GLY A 742 42.16 7.60 0.86
CA GLY A 742 41.78 7.05 2.14
C GLY A 742 41.50 8.08 3.25
N GLU A 743 41.80 9.36 3.06
CA GLU A 743 41.44 10.41 4.01
C GLU A 743 40.02 10.91 3.75
N GLU A 744 39.19 10.94 4.79
CA GLU A 744 37.79 11.34 4.67
C GLU A 744 37.67 12.85 4.38
N VAL A 745 36.84 13.18 3.35
CA VAL A 745 36.58 14.55 2.92
C VAL A 745 35.08 14.80 2.80
N THR A 746 34.66 16.07 2.88
CA THR A 746 33.25 16.43 2.81
C THR A 746 32.88 16.87 1.40
N HIS A 747 31.91 16.17 0.80
CA HIS A 747 31.27 16.58 -0.44
C HIS A 747 30.01 17.42 -0.17
N PHE A 748 29.51 18.12 -1.18
CA PHE A 748 28.34 18.98 -1.07
C PHE A 748 27.45 18.85 -2.32
N ARG A 749 26.19 19.35 -2.21
CA ARG A 749 25.26 19.38 -3.32
C ARG A 749 25.51 20.60 -4.20
N ALA A 750 25.61 20.38 -5.51
CA ALA A 750 25.65 21.42 -6.53
C ALA A 750 24.61 21.11 -7.64
N ASN A 751 24.31 22.11 -8.46
CA ASN A 751 23.38 22.04 -9.58
C ASN A 751 22.06 21.31 -9.19
N TYR A 752 21.53 21.66 -8.02
CA TYR A 752 20.28 21.22 -7.46
C TYR A 752 20.24 19.76 -6.96
N VAL A 753 20.90 18.82 -7.65
CA VAL A 753 20.85 17.38 -7.34
C VAL A 753 22.20 16.67 -7.38
N LEU A 754 23.26 17.30 -7.90
CA LEU A 754 24.54 16.61 -8.15
C LEU A 754 25.49 16.69 -6.95
N ARG A 755 26.48 15.77 -6.91
CA ARG A 755 27.57 15.82 -5.94
C ARG A 755 28.69 16.73 -6.46
N ALA A 756 29.34 17.46 -5.57
CA ALA A 756 30.50 18.30 -5.85
C ALA A 756 31.59 18.11 -4.80
N LEU A 757 32.85 18.24 -5.22
CA LEU A 757 34.02 18.09 -4.36
C LEU A 757 35.14 19.05 -4.82
N GLU A 758 35.68 19.82 -3.89
CA GLU A 758 36.93 20.59 -4.13
C GLU A 758 38.10 19.62 -4.00
N LEU A 759 38.95 19.58 -5.02
CA LEU A 759 40.04 18.65 -5.17
C LEU A 759 41.38 19.34 -5.07
N PRO A 760 42.33 18.86 -4.21
CA PRO A 760 43.68 19.37 -4.17
C PRO A 760 44.49 19.01 -5.42
N ALA A 761 45.53 19.80 -5.72
CA ALA A 761 46.42 19.50 -6.83
C ALA A 761 47.15 18.16 -6.63
N GLY A 762 47.38 17.46 -7.73
CA GLY A 762 48.10 16.17 -7.71
C GLY A 762 47.41 15.09 -8.52
N LYS A 763 47.93 13.85 -8.32
CA LYS A 763 47.32 12.64 -8.84
C LYS A 763 46.79 11.84 -7.65
N HIS A 764 45.50 11.69 -7.57
CA HIS A 764 44.84 11.09 -6.42
C HIS A 764 43.69 10.19 -6.85
N GLN A 765 43.22 9.38 -5.91
CA GLN A 765 42.04 8.53 -6.04
C GLN A 765 40.92 9.00 -5.10
N ILE A 766 39.71 9.10 -5.63
CA ILE A 766 38.51 9.42 -4.85
C ILE A 766 37.68 8.14 -4.72
N THR A 767 37.23 7.82 -3.51
CA THR A 767 36.31 6.72 -3.25
C THR A 767 35.04 7.25 -2.58
N PHE A 768 33.89 7.04 -3.23
CA PHE A 768 32.58 7.22 -2.62
C PHE A 768 32.07 5.87 -2.15
N SER A 769 31.69 5.74 -0.88
CA SER A 769 31.15 4.51 -0.30
C SER A 769 29.84 4.77 0.43
N PHE A 770 28.79 4.02 0.12
CA PHE A 770 27.49 4.16 0.76
C PHE A 770 27.37 3.28 2.01
N GLN A 771 27.43 3.89 3.17
CA GLN A 771 27.43 3.21 4.48
C GLN A 771 26.38 3.84 5.41
N PRO A 772 25.09 3.52 5.24
CA PRO A 772 24.03 4.18 5.98
C PRO A 772 24.07 3.83 7.48
N ASP A 773 24.24 4.85 8.32
CA ASP A 773 24.31 4.69 9.78
C ASP A 773 22.99 4.20 10.38
N VAL A 774 21.86 4.55 9.76
CA VAL A 774 20.50 4.08 10.17
C VAL A 774 20.41 2.55 10.11
N VAL A 775 21.09 1.91 9.15
CA VAL A 775 21.12 0.44 9.04
C VAL A 775 21.97 -0.17 10.15
N LYS A 776 23.16 0.40 10.40
CA LYS A 776 24.08 -0.10 11.45
C LYS A 776 23.48 0.07 12.85
N PHE A 777 22.99 1.28 13.16
CA PHE A 777 22.38 1.60 14.45
C PHE A 777 21.06 0.83 14.65
N GLY A 778 20.16 0.93 13.68
CA GLY A 778 18.87 0.27 13.72
C GLY A 778 18.99 -1.25 13.87
N GLY A 779 19.95 -1.88 13.17
CA GLY A 779 20.22 -3.31 13.27
C GLY A 779 20.61 -3.76 14.68
N ARG A 780 21.51 -3.00 15.36
CA ARG A 780 21.90 -3.29 16.75
C ARG A 780 20.71 -3.17 17.72
N VAL A 781 19.88 -2.12 17.54
CA VAL A 781 18.69 -1.90 18.37
C VAL A 781 17.67 -3.02 18.14
N SER A 782 17.41 -3.40 16.88
CA SER A 782 16.49 -4.49 16.54
C SER A 782 16.94 -5.82 17.12
N LEU A 783 18.25 -6.14 17.09
CA LEU A 783 18.81 -7.34 17.70
C LEU A 783 18.59 -7.36 19.22
N ALA A 784 18.97 -6.27 19.92
CA ALA A 784 18.80 -6.18 21.37
C ALA A 784 17.33 -6.33 21.78
N SER A 785 16.42 -5.70 21.02
CA SER A 785 14.98 -5.76 21.25
C SER A 785 14.41 -7.16 21.00
N PHE A 786 14.92 -7.86 20.00
CA PHE A 786 14.52 -9.25 19.75
C PHE A 786 14.95 -10.19 20.87
N ILE A 787 16.16 -10.01 21.40
CA ILE A 787 16.65 -10.76 22.58
C ILE A 787 15.73 -10.49 23.79
N ILE A 788 15.36 -9.22 24.04
CA ILE A 788 14.43 -8.86 25.11
C ILE A 788 13.07 -9.57 24.91
N LEU A 789 12.52 -9.55 23.69
CA LEU A 789 11.26 -10.22 23.38
C LEU A 789 11.33 -11.73 23.72
N VAL A 790 12.39 -12.41 23.30
CA VAL A 790 12.60 -13.83 23.56
C VAL A 790 12.69 -14.10 25.07
N LEU A 791 13.47 -13.30 25.81
CA LEU A 791 13.59 -13.43 27.27
C LEU A 791 12.25 -13.23 27.98
N VAL A 792 11.45 -12.23 27.57
CA VAL A 792 10.10 -11.99 28.11
C VAL A 792 9.19 -13.19 27.82
N MET A 793 9.22 -13.74 26.59
CA MET A 793 8.43 -14.93 26.23
C MET A 793 8.82 -16.16 27.06
N VAL A 794 10.10 -16.47 27.13
CA VAL A 794 10.64 -17.62 27.89
C VAL A 794 10.33 -17.45 29.38
N GLY A 795 10.58 -16.28 29.95
CA GLY A 795 10.26 -15.96 31.35
C GLY A 795 8.77 -16.14 31.67
N GLY A 796 7.89 -15.67 30.79
CA GLY A 796 6.45 -15.87 30.93
C GLY A 796 6.01 -17.32 30.88
N ILE A 797 6.62 -18.13 30.01
CA ILE A 797 6.35 -19.57 29.93
C ILE A 797 6.81 -20.27 31.20
N ILE A 798 8.03 -20.01 31.66
CA ILE A 798 8.58 -20.59 32.90
C ILE A 798 7.73 -20.24 34.12
N TYR A 799 7.36 -18.95 34.25
CA TYR A 799 6.48 -18.49 35.34
C TYR A 799 5.14 -19.26 35.32
N ARG A 800 4.51 -19.40 34.16
CA ARG A 800 3.24 -20.14 34.01
C ARG A 800 3.37 -21.61 34.37
N LEU A 801 4.49 -22.26 34.00
CA LEU A 801 4.74 -23.67 34.31
C LEU A 801 4.93 -23.86 35.82
N LYS A 802 5.74 -23.00 36.47
CA LYS A 802 5.95 -23.05 37.93
C LYS A 802 4.65 -22.79 38.72
N TYR A 803 3.85 -21.81 38.29
CA TYR A 803 2.58 -21.47 38.97
C TYR A 803 1.55 -22.60 38.85
N LYS A 804 1.53 -23.34 37.73
CA LYS A 804 0.70 -24.53 37.60
C LYS A 804 1.14 -25.70 38.49
N GLN A 805 2.43 -25.84 38.76
CA GLN A 805 2.94 -26.87 39.67
C GLN A 805 2.62 -26.55 41.14
N ILE A 806 2.50 -25.28 41.52
CA ILE A 806 2.15 -24.85 42.90
C ILE A 806 0.65 -25.02 43.19
N GLN A 807 -0.22 -25.06 42.15
CA GLN A 807 -1.67 -25.24 42.30
C GLN A 807 -2.13 -26.71 42.16
N GLN A 808 -1.28 -27.62 41.79
CA GLN A 808 -1.46 -29.07 41.84
C GLN A 808 -0.81 -29.64 43.09
#